data_0e36cadad63282c54b1d1b3ce7830df0
#
_entry.id   0e36cadad63282c54b1d1b3ce7830df0
#
_cell.length_a   1.000
_cell.length_b   1.000
_cell.length_c   1.000
_cell.angle_alpha   90.00
_cell.angle_beta   90.00
_cell.angle_gamma   90.00
#
_symmetry.space_group_name_H-M   'P 1'
#
loop_
_entity.id
_entity.type
_entity.pdbx_description
1 polymer ?
#
loop_
_entity_poly.entity_id
_entity_poly.type
_entity_poly.pdbx_seq_one_letter_code
_entity_poly.pdbx_strand_id
1 'polypeptide(L)'
;MKIRLLLPLIFVFTANILNAQDATKKEVLMQTSKELALEARNKFSKAVIAAKEKGWPIQYASQNQNNAKLIGVDEKGWPKYYIGFADPVQAITINANKLWPGAASNLNLSGSDDKMTNKLGVWDEGSPLLTHKEFTGRISQKDNAKDVVTHSTHVAGIVMSKGLNQLSKGMAYNVKGILDYDWNNDLSEMSAAAANGLLISNHSYGTVTGWNYNSDSARWEFNGRFNEKEDYRFGLYDYDAQINDSIAYNAPNYLIVFAAGNNRTSTGPAVGQTYWRRNEAGRMINAGARPADISSNDSYGTISTDKNAKNVLTVGAVFGIPSQYNKKEDVIVSNFSSWGPTDDGRIKPDITAQGVSVFAPIATNDSSYGYLSGTSMAAPGAAGSLLLLQELSHRFTLNNAPRILKSATVKGLAIHTANEAGLYPGPDYKYGWGLLNIDEAARVLNTALTNNNSASSPHFVYENTLLNGESKSYTITASGTRPVKATIVWTDVKGSSSEVLNDANPELINDLDLTITQGNKTFNTWNLTPSSPDNQAFKGVNNIDNVEKVEVDTSLVGTNYTVTVKHKGTLERGQQNYSLIISGAGGTAYCSSAATSNAGTKIDSIQLNNIKFSKTTADNYVDNTALFVNGESNGSVSLFMRLSSADATNNNRFVKVFIDYNNNGLFDTNELVHTSAAITNGDYSANFDLISNLIVNQFTKLRVVVAEATAAASVTACGNYTLGETQDYTLRVVNPSNDVQLLEITNPSGGVSEKTVQYVTVKVANNGANRLTNLPLNLEVKKGNATILNIKETFTGRLYGSEIMTYTFQTPISIELNQTYTITASATLANDQQPANNAMTATIISPNSSPAISGSATGCNENVQLLVNNPNSNDQYLWYSQNTDLSKPIANGAVIRTSTTATNVYVGRGWTGFIGPKDNTTLSNTGGYNNWGSSFGEFIRFNTTGPIQLETTKLYTGYAGKIELELRALST
;
A
#
# COMPACT_ATOMS: atom_id res chain seq x y z
N MET A 1 41.59 18.13 53.64
CA MET A 1 41.49 19.34 52.81
C MET A 1 42.20 19.05 51.48
N LYS A 2 41.51 19.05 50.37
CA LYS A 2 41.85 18.79 48.95
C LYS A 2 41.18 17.53 48.37
N ILE A 3 39.85 17.61 48.20
CA ILE A 3 39.10 16.84 47.18
C ILE A 3 38.01 17.83 46.73
N ARG A 4 38.35 18.62 45.72
CA ARG A 4 37.41 19.41 44.91
C ARG A 4 38.19 19.93 43.71
N LEU A 5 38.34 19.10 42.65
CA LEU A 5 38.68 19.62 41.31
C LEU A 5 38.77 18.48 40.25
N LEU A 6 37.83 17.53 40.22
CA LEU A 6 37.87 16.47 39.17
C LEU A 6 36.55 16.20 38.48
N LEU A 7 35.49 16.98 38.79
CA LEU A 7 34.18 16.74 38.15
C LEU A 7 33.88 17.50 36.85
N PRO A 8 34.49 18.65 36.50
CA PRO A 8 34.16 19.29 35.24
C PRO A 8 34.91 18.73 34.02
N LEU A 9 35.99 17.93 34.19
CA LEU A 9 36.77 17.42 33.06
C LEU A 9 36.14 16.19 32.38
N ILE A 10 35.33 15.41 33.07
CA ILE A 10 34.70 14.21 32.51
C ILE A 10 33.49 14.58 31.60
N PHE A 11 32.76 15.65 31.91
CA PHE A 11 31.62 16.10 31.09
C PHE A 11 32.04 16.74 29.75
N VAL A 12 33.22 17.38 29.72
CA VAL A 12 33.79 17.99 28.50
C VAL A 12 34.33 16.90 27.55
N PHE A 13 34.86 15.80 28.10
CA PHE A 13 35.40 14.70 27.27
C PHE A 13 34.28 13.86 26.59
N THR A 14 33.13 13.66 27.22
CA THR A 14 32.02 12.90 26.59
C THR A 14 31.30 13.71 25.49
N ALA A 15 31.17 15.02 25.65
CA ALA A 15 30.60 15.90 24.62
C ALA A 15 31.52 16.01 23.38
N ASN A 16 32.85 16.00 23.60
CA ASN A 16 33.82 16.05 22.49
C ASN A 16 33.96 14.71 21.74
N ILE A 17 33.71 13.56 22.38
CA ILE A 17 33.76 12.25 21.72
C ILE A 17 32.58 12.09 20.75
N LEU A 18 31.35 12.54 21.11
CA LEU A 18 30.19 12.49 20.23
C LEU A 18 30.37 13.40 19.01
N ASN A 19 30.90 14.61 19.20
CA ASN A 19 31.16 15.54 18.10
C ASN A 19 32.36 15.08 17.23
N ALA A 20 33.36 14.43 17.80
CA ALA A 20 34.52 13.89 17.08
C ALA A 20 34.13 12.71 16.18
N GLN A 21 33.18 11.87 16.61
CA GLN A 21 32.76 10.71 15.83
C GLN A 21 31.93 11.11 14.59
N ASP A 22 31.05 12.13 14.70
CA ASP A 22 30.32 12.69 13.57
C ASP A 22 31.25 13.47 12.61
N ALA A 23 32.25 14.19 13.13
CA ALA A 23 33.28 14.85 12.32
C ALA A 23 34.13 13.85 11.52
N THR A 24 34.53 12.75 12.15
CA THR A 24 35.32 11.69 11.49
C THR A 24 34.50 11.03 10.36
N LYS A 25 33.23 10.78 10.55
CA LYS A 25 32.34 10.23 9.47
C LYS A 25 32.18 11.21 8.31
N LYS A 26 32.04 12.50 8.57
CA LYS A 26 32.00 13.54 7.55
C LYS A 26 33.31 13.58 6.75
N GLU A 27 34.45 13.51 7.42
CA GLU A 27 35.78 13.47 6.76
C GLU A 27 35.92 12.23 5.89
N VAL A 28 35.49 11.04 6.38
CA VAL A 28 35.49 9.79 5.60
C VAL A 28 34.66 9.96 4.34
N LEU A 29 33.44 10.50 4.44
CA LEU A 29 32.56 10.70 3.27
C LEU A 29 33.14 11.72 2.28
N MET A 30 33.75 12.80 2.75
CA MET A 30 34.40 13.78 1.88
C MET A 30 35.63 13.20 1.18
N GLN A 31 36.40 12.34 1.85
CA GLN A 31 37.55 11.65 1.26
C GLN A 31 37.06 10.61 0.23
N THR A 32 36.04 9.79 0.60
CA THR A 32 35.40 8.84 -0.30
C THR A 32 34.84 9.54 -1.56
N SER A 33 34.18 10.69 -1.41
CA SER A 33 33.71 11.49 -2.55
C SER A 33 34.85 11.85 -3.53
N LYS A 34 36.00 12.30 -3.02
CA LYS A 34 37.16 12.68 -3.87
C LYS A 34 37.73 11.47 -4.61
N GLU A 35 37.85 10.34 -3.91
CA GLU A 35 38.36 9.09 -4.48
C GLU A 35 37.41 8.56 -5.56
N LEU A 36 36.09 8.52 -5.28
CA LEU A 36 35.06 8.09 -6.23
C LEU A 36 34.97 9.02 -7.46
N ALA A 37 35.12 10.34 -7.28
CA ALA A 37 35.17 11.29 -8.39
C ALA A 37 36.35 11.05 -9.32
N LEU A 38 37.54 10.73 -8.78
CA LEU A 38 38.72 10.40 -9.57
C LEU A 38 38.52 9.06 -10.29
N GLU A 39 37.97 8.08 -9.60
CA GLU A 39 37.66 6.75 -10.16
C GLU A 39 36.65 6.84 -11.30
N ALA A 40 35.51 7.53 -11.10
CA ALA A 40 34.49 7.73 -12.13
C ALA A 40 35.02 8.39 -13.38
N ARG A 41 35.82 9.46 -13.25
CA ARG A 41 36.50 10.10 -14.40
C ARG A 41 37.43 9.14 -15.15
N ASN A 42 38.14 8.32 -14.41
CA ASN A 42 39.08 7.33 -15.02
C ASN A 42 38.27 6.23 -15.74
N LYS A 43 37.20 5.71 -15.11
CA LYS A 43 36.30 4.72 -15.73
C LYS A 43 35.60 5.27 -16.97
N PHE A 44 35.10 6.50 -16.92
CA PHE A 44 34.48 7.16 -18.08
C PHE A 44 35.47 7.40 -19.20
N SER A 45 36.71 7.90 -18.91
CA SER A 45 37.74 8.10 -19.91
C SER A 45 38.12 6.78 -20.59
N LYS A 46 38.26 5.69 -19.82
CA LYS A 46 38.50 4.34 -20.37
C LYS A 46 37.33 3.89 -21.24
N ALA A 47 36.08 4.14 -20.81
CA ALA A 47 34.89 3.80 -21.55
C ALA A 47 34.83 4.53 -22.91
N VAL A 48 35.12 5.81 -22.95
CA VAL A 48 35.16 6.61 -24.21
C VAL A 48 36.24 6.13 -25.18
N ILE A 49 37.42 5.76 -24.67
CA ILE A 49 38.47 5.17 -25.51
C ILE A 49 38.04 3.82 -26.04
N ALA A 50 37.54 2.93 -25.15
CA ALA A 50 37.05 1.61 -25.54
C ALA A 50 35.84 1.69 -26.49
N ALA A 51 34.96 2.69 -26.31
CA ALA A 51 33.81 2.92 -27.19
C ALA A 51 34.28 3.21 -28.63
N LYS A 52 35.30 4.04 -28.80
CA LYS A 52 35.90 4.34 -30.13
C LYS A 52 36.52 3.11 -30.75
N GLU A 53 37.24 2.32 -29.97
CA GLU A 53 37.96 1.13 -30.47
C GLU A 53 36.98 -0.04 -30.77
N LYS A 54 35.96 -0.22 -29.97
CA LYS A 54 35.06 -1.37 -30.02
C LYS A 54 33.74 -1.07 -30.72
N GLY A 55 33.50 0.18 -31.15
CA GLY A 55 32.29 0.60 -31.83
C GLY A 55 31.07 0.68 -30.89
N TRP A 56 31.28 1.02 -29.65
CA TRP A 56 30.17 1.23 -28.71
C TRP A 56 29.56 2.63 -28.86
N PRO A 57 28.24 2.78 -28.93
CA PRO A 57 27.62 4.11 -28.92
C PRO A 57 27.87 4.79 -27.57
N ILE A 58 28.17 6.09 -27.58
CA ILE A 58 28.25 6.89 -26.34
C ILE A 58 26.84 7.19 -25.84
N GLN A 59 25.88 7.31 -26.77
CA GLN A 59 24.46 7.50 -26.47
C GLN A 59 23.65 6.83 -27.58
N TYR A 60 22.49 6.24 -27.24
CA TYR A 60 21.52 5.71 -28.21
C TYR A 60 20.09 5.73 -27.65
N ALA A 61 19.08 5.83 -28.51
CA ALA A 61 17.68 5.72 -28.13
C ALA A 61 17.26 4.26 -28.00
N SER A 62 16.50 3.94 -26.93
CA SER A 62 15.87 2.63 -26.76
C SER A 62 14.49 2.58 -27.42
N GLN A 63 13.87 1.40 -27.47
CA GLN A 63 12.57 1.17 -28.08
C GLN A 63 11.43 2.08 -27.56
N ASN A 64 11.55 2.60 -26.34
CA ASN A 64 10.58 3.48 -25.69
C ASN A 64 10.96 4.96 -25.76
N GLN A 65 11.79 5.37 -26.70
CA GLN A 65 12.31 6.75 -26.88
C GLN A 65 13.16 7.28 -25.71
N ASN A 66 13.60 6.42 -24.82
CA ASN A 66 14.49 6.81 -23.74
C ASN A 66 15.95 6.71 -24.18
N ASN A 67 16.75 7.68 -23.79
CA ASN A 67 18.18 7.70 -24.14
C ASN A 67 19.00 6.84 -23.19
N ALA A 68 19.75 5.90 -23.73
CA ALA A 68 20.78 5.19 -22.99
C ALA A 68 22.13 5.91 -23.19
N LYS A 69 22.83 6.23 -22.10
CA LYS A 69 24.12 6.96 -22.12
C LYS A 69 25.22 6.15 -21.45
N LEU A 70 26.36 6.07 -22.12
CA LEU A 70 27.54 5.43 -21.58
C LEU A 70 28.08 6.22 -20.38
N ILE A 71 28.20 5.56 -19.21
CA ILE A 71 28.67 6.19 -17.98
C ILE A 71 30.05 5.65 -17.52
N GLY A 72 30.51 4.52 -18.04
CA GLY A 72 31.74 3.91 -17.64
C GLY A 72 31.95 2.54 -18.27
N VAL A 73 32.88 1.83 -17.69
CA VAL A 73 33.10 0.40 -17.91
C VAL A 73 33.09 -0.30 -16.56
N ASP A 74 32.62 -1.54 -16.54
CA ASP A 74 32.75 -2.38 -15.35
C ASP A 74 34.22 -2.84 -15.15
N GLU A 75 34.46 -3.60 -14.09
CA GLU A 75 35.83 -4.06 -13.75
C GLU A 75 36.45 -4.98 -14.78
N LYS A 76 35.61 -5.64 -15.60
CA LYS A 76 36.05 -6.47 -16.74
C LYS A 76 36.19 -5.68 -18.06
N GLY A 77 35.93 -4.37 -18.02
CA GLY A 77 36.07 -3.50 -19.19
C GLY A 77 34.87 -3.56 -20.12
N TRP A 78 33.66 -3.97 -19.66
CA TRP A 78 32.43 -3.93 -20.43
C TRP A 78 31.73 -2.58 -20.28
N PRO A 79 30.96 -2.11 -21.29
CA PRO A 79 30.31 -0.81 -21.22
C PRO A 79 29.14 -0.85 -20.25
N LYS A 80 29.07 0.18 -19.39
CA LYS A 80 27.97 0.45 -18.49
C LYS A 80 27.12 1.59 -19.04
N TYR A 81 25.81 1.38 -19.24
CA TYR A 81 24.87 2.39 -19.71
C TYR A 81 23.77 2.61 -18.68
N TYR A 82 23.32 3.87 -18.53
CA TYR A 82 22.13 4.24 -17.78
C TYR A 82 21.00 4.65 -18.73
N ILE A 83 19.73 4.46 -18.30
CA ILE A 83 18.50 4.72 -19.07
C ILE A 83 17.35 5.14 -18.13
N GLY A 84 16.45 6.05 -18.58
CA GLY A 84 15.31 6.59 -17.84
C GLY A 84 13.93 6.14 -18.32
N PHE A 85 12.82 6.35 -17.56
CA PHE A 85 11.47 5.81 -17.83
C PHE A 85 10.32 6.60 -17.15
N ALA A 86 9.07 6.50 -17.59
CA ALA A 86 8.03 7.49 -17.22
C ALA A 86 6.53 7.10 -17.04
N ASP A 87 5.66 7.63 -16.12
CA ASP A 87 4.17 8.07 -16.04
C ASP A 87 3.36 8.27 -14.70
N PRO A 88 1.99 8.80 -14.58
CA PRO A 88 1.33 9.54 -13.46
C PRO A 88 0.33 8.86 -12.46
N VAL A 89 -0.26 9.63 -11.46
CA VAL A 89 -1.23 9.46 -10.32
C VAL A 89 -0.73 8.71 -9.07
N GLN A 90 0.02 9.35 -8.16
CA GLN A 90 0.64 8.66 -7.02
C GLN A 90 0.10 8.96 -5.62
N ALA A 91 -0.21 10.23 -5.37
CA ALA A 91 -0.46 10.67 -3.99
C ALA A 91 -1.63 9.94 -3.31
N ILE A 92 -2.67 9.56 -4.08
CA ILE A 92 -3.83 8.81 -3.57
C ILE A 92 -3.45 7.35 -3.32
N THR A 93 -2.72 6.74 -4.24
CA THR A 93 -2.34 5.33 -4.18
C THR A 93 -1.51 5.00 -2.94
N ILE A 94 -0.57 5.89 -2.58
CA ILE A 94 0.30 5.72 -1.41
C ILE A 94 -0.14 6.53 -0.18
N ASN A 95 -1.34 7.13 -0.23
CA ASN A 95 -1.94 7.96 0.82
C ASN A 95 -1.14 9.23 1.19
N ALA A 96 -0.26 9.75 0.34
CA ALA A 96 0.50 10.97 0.61
C ALA A 96 -0.42 12.21 0.71
N ASN A 97 -1.51 12.23 -0.07
CA ASN A 97 -2.51 13.30 -0.04
C ASN A 97 -3.19 13.44 1.34
N LYS A 98 -3.23 12.38 2.17
CA LYS A 98 -3.81 12.43 3.51
C LYS A 98 -2.95 13.20 4.51
N LEU A 99 -1.67 13.38 4.22
CA LEU A 99 -0.73 14.11 5.08
C LEU A 99 -0.75 15.62 4.86
N TRP A 100 -1.27 16.08 3.71
CA TRP A 100 -1.22 17.47 3.32
C TRP A 100 -2.08 18.38 4.23
N PRO A 101 -1.78 19.69 4.29
CA PRO A 101 -2.57 20.67 5.04
C PRO A 101 -4.06 20.58 4.73
N GLY A 102 -4.86 20.45 5.80
CA GLY A 102 -6.31 20.33 5.73
C GLY A 102 -6.83 18.93 5.38
N ALA A 103 -5.96 17.94 5.23
CA ALA A 103 -6.35 16.56 4.96
C ALA A 103 -6.65 15.77 6.27
N ALA A 104 -7.18 14.56 6.12
CA ALA A 104 -7.75 13.74 7.19
C ALA A 104 -6.79 13.39 8.34
N SER A 105 -5.47 13.33 8.09
CA SER A 105 -4.50 13.03 9.15
C SER A 105 -4.31 14.18 10.17
N ASN A 106 -4.65 15.42 9.77
CA ASN A 106 -4.34 16.65 10.51
C ASN A 106 -2.84 16.87 10.80
N LEU A 107 -1.95 16.12 10.18
CA LEU A 107 -0.51 16.25 10.37
C LEU A 107 0.06 17.46 9.63
N ASN A 108 -0.61 17.94 8.58
CA ASN A 108 -0.25 19.13 7.83
C ASN A 108 1.22 19.12 7.35
N LEU A 109 1.63 18.04 6.69
CA LEU A 109 2.96 17.84 6.12
C LEU A 109 2.96 18.16 4.64
N SER A 110 3.95 18.87 4.16
CA SER A 110 4.06 19.26 2.75
C SER A 110 5.50 19.54 2.27
N GLY A 111 6.47 19.28 3.12
CA GLY A 111 7.88 19.65 2.91
C GLY A 111 8.20 21.11 3.24
N SER A 112 7.28 21.84 3.91
CA SER A 112 7.40 23.30 4.12
C SER A 112 8.39 23.73 5.20
N ASP A 113 8.87 22.79 6.02
CA ASP A 113 9.87 23.09 7.05
C ASP A 113 11.19 23.54 6.39
N ASP A 114 11.72 24.70 6.85
CA ASP A 114 12.96 25.28 6.34
C ASP A 114 14.15 24.32 6.42
N LYS A 115 14.15 23.43 7.39
CA LYS A 115 15.22 22.43 7.56
C LYS A 115 15.15 21.27 6.58
N MET A 116 14.04 21.14 5.86
CA MET A 116 13.91 20.18 4.75
C MET A 116 14.43 20.74 3.43
N THR A 117 14.78 22.04 3.37
CA THR A 117 15.36 22.67 2.18
C THR A 117 16.68 22.01 1.80
N ASN A 118 16.78 21.55 0.56
CA ASN A 118 17.96 20.83 0.02
C ASN A 118 18.31 19.54 0.80
N LYS A 119 17.31 18.89 1.42
CA LYS A 119 17.48 17.60 2.09
C LYS A 119 17.05 16.42 1.24
N LEU A 120 16.49 16.66 0.06
CA LEU A 120 16.28 15.68 -0.98
C LEU A 120 17.09 16.03 -2.21
N GLY A 121 17.79 15.05 -2.77
CA GLY A 121 18.54 15.14 -4.04
C GLY A 121 17.90 14.25 -5.10
N VAL A 122 17.90 14.69 -6.35
CA VAL A 122 17.49 13.90 -7.51
C VAL A 122 18.70 13.74 -8.41
N TRP A 123 19.02 12.50 -8.75
CA TRP A 123 19.97 12.13 -9.80
C TRP A 123 19.21 11.54 -10.97
N ASP A 124 19.43 12.07 -12.17
CA ASP A 124 18.70 11.64 -13.36
C ASP A 124 19.44 11.92 -14.68
N GLU A 125 18.79 11.75 -15.81
CA GLU A 125 19.31 12.02 -17.14
C GLU A 125 19.37 13.55 -17.44
N GLY A 126 20.42 14.23 -17.03
CA GLY A 126 20.55 15.68 -17.27
C GLY A 126 19.70 16.52 -16.33
N SER A 127 19.38 17.76 -16.72
CA SER A 127 18.69 18.75 -15.87
C SER A 127 17.18 18.76 -16.11
N PRO A 128 16.34 18.97 -15.08
CA PRO A 128 14.95 19.33 -15.28
C PRO A 128 14.82 20.72 -15.91
N LEU A 129 13.66 21.02 -16.50
CA LEU A 129 13.32 22.36 -16.98
C LEU A 129 13.11 23.32 -15.81
N LEU A 130 14.20 23.96 -15.36
CA LEU A 130 14.25 24.81 -14.16
C LEU A 130 13.26 25.99 -14.22
N THR A 131 12.92 26.45 -15.43
CA THR A 131 11.97 27.54 -15.68
C THR A 131 10.51 27.11 -15.60
N HIS A 132 10.24 25.80 -15.51
CA HIS A 132 8.87 25.32 -15.41
C HIS A 132 8.15 25.92 -14.18
N LYS A 133 6.94 26.46 -14.39
CA LYS A 133 6.20 27.22 -13.37
C LYS A 133 5.92 26.46 -12.07
N GLU A 134 5.87 25.15 -12.11
CA GLU A 134 5.71 24.30 -10.92
C GLU A 134 6.94 24.33 -10.01
N PHE A 135 8.11 24.66 -10.51
CA PHE A 135 9.37 24.65 -9.74
C PHE A 135 9.72 26.03 -9.17
N THR A 136 9.60 27.10 -9.96
CA THR A 136 9.80 28.50 -9.55
C THR A 136 11.09 28.73 -8.75
N GLY A 137 12.24 28.32 -9.27
CA GLY A 137 13.55 28.54 -8.63
C GLY A 137 13.82 27.68 -7.40
N ARG A 138 13.09 26.59 -7.19
CA ARG A 138 13.24 25.67 -6.07
C ARG A 138 14.15 24.46 -6.35
N ILE A 139 14.77 24.38 -7.52
CA ILE A 139 15.72 23.32 -7.88
C ILE A 139 17.10 23.94 -7.99
N SER A 140 18.07 23.36 -7.29
CA SER A 140 19.48 23.73 -7.35
C SER A 140 20.26 22.66 -8.12
N GLN A 141 20.47 22.89 -9.41
CA GLN A 141 21.29 22.03 -10.26
C GLN A 141 22.76 22.20 -9.88
N LYS A 142 23.51 21.12 -9.67
CA LYS A 142 24.80 21.11 -8.98
C LYS A 142 26.01 20.86 -9.87
N ASP A 143 25.87 20.19 -10.99
CA ASP A 143 26.94 19.76 -11.89
C ASP A 143 26.92 20.48 -13.24
N ASN A 144 26.06 21.50 -13.40
CA ASN A 144 25.89 22.30 -14.60
C ASN A 144 25.52 21.47 -15.85
N ALA A 145 24.69 20.46 -15.68
CA ALA A 145 24.13 19.69 -16.79
C ALA A 145 23.51 20.62 -17.85
N LYS A 146 23.84 20.37 -19.11
CA LYS A 146 23.40 21.23 -20.24
C LYS A 146 22.12 20.74 -20.89
N ASP A 147 21.88 19.45 -20.83
CA ASP A 147 20.75 18.82 -21.47
C ASP A 147 19.53 18.93 -20.57
N VAL A 148 18.49 19.62 -21.04
CA VAL A 148 17.19 19.69 -20.36
C VAL A 148 16.34 18.53 -20.83
N VAL A 149 15.92 17.68 -19.90
CA VAL A 149 15.29 16.38 -20.20
C VAL A 149 13.89 16.30 -19.61
N THR A 150 12.95 15.73 -20.39
CA THR A 150 11.57 15.51 -19.93
C THR A 150 11.52 14.55 -18.74
N HIS A 151 12.36 13.52 -18.73
CA HIS A 151 12.39 12.52 -17.64
C HIS A 151 12.77 13.18 -16.31
N SER A 152 13.88 13.90 -16.24
CA SER A 152 14.34 14.62 -15.04
C SER A 152 13.31 15.66 -14.58
N THR A 153 12.68 16.37 -15.55
CA THR A 153 11.61 17.33 -15.25
C THR A 153 10.40 16.65 -14.61
N HIS A 154 10.04 15.48 -15.10
CA HIS A 154 8.93 14.69 -14.60
C HIS A 154 9.21 14.13 -13.19
N VAL A 155 10.38 13.55 -12.99
CA VAL A 155 10.85 13.02 -11.70
C VAL A 155 10.88 14.11 -10.63
N ALA A 156 11.50 15.26 -10.92
CA ALA A 156 11.50 16.42 -10.02
C ALA A 156 10.05 16.90 -9.74
N GLY A 157 9.19 16.86 -10.74
CA GLY A 157 7.78 17.21 -10.62
C GLY A 157 7.02 16.33 -9.63
N ILE A 158 7.19 15.03 -9.68
CA ILE A 158 6.59 14.08 -8.74
C ILE A 158 6.99 14.40 -7.29
N VAL A 159 8.23 14.77 -7.07
CA VAL A 159 8.71 15.15 -5.73
C VAL A 159 8.08 16.46 -5.28
N MET A 160 8.11 17.53 -6.12
CA MET A 160 8.00 18.87 -5.59
C MET A 160 7.08 19.84 -6.36
N SER A 161 6.35 19.42 -7.40
CA SER A 161 5.41 20.31 -8.10
C SER A 161 4.46 20.98 -7.15
N LYS A 162 4.32 22.30 -7.26
CA LYS A 162 3.42 23.11 -6.40
C LYS A 162 1.94 22.70 -6.50
N GLY A 163 1.56 22.07 -7.59
CA GLY A 163 0.18 21.72 -7.88
C GLY A 163 -0.60 22.92 -8.43
N LEU A 164 0.05 23.79 -9.23
CA LEU A 164 -0.66 24.79 -10.06
C LEU A 164 -1.64 24.09 -10.99
N ASN A 165 -1.23 22.92 -11.52
CA ASN A 165 -2.15 21.90 -11.97
C ASN A 165 -2.33 20.89 -10.85
N GLN A 166 -3.54 20.78 -10.31
CA GLN A 166 -3.84 19.93 -9.14
C GLN A 166 -3.51 18.45 -9.35
N LEU A 167 -3.60 17.95 -10.59
CA LEU A 167 -3.28 16.57 -10.95
C LEU A 167 -1.79 16.27 -10.89
N SER A 168 -0.93 17.28 -11.00
CA SER A 168 0.53 17.17 -10.99
C SER A 168 1.16 17.51 -9.64
N LYS A 169 0.35 17.66 -8.59
CA LYS A 169 0.84 18.09 -7.27
C LYS A 169 1.83 17.09 -6.70
N GLY A 170 3.05 17.54 -6.39
CA GLY A 170 4.13 16.73 -5.89
C GLY A 170 3.93 16.25 -4.45
N MET A 171 4.61 15.20 -4.05
CA MET A 171 4.49 14.60 -2.72
C MET A 171 4.86 15.60 -1.62
N ALA A 172 6.01 16.26 -1.76
CA ALA A 172 6.50 17.34 -0.88
C ALA A 172 6.36 18.71 -1.57
N TYR A 173 5.15 19.02 -2.03
CA TYR A 173 4.87 20.15 -2.95
C TYR A 173 5.29 21.53 -2.44
N ASN A 174 5.45 21.71 -1.13
CA ASN A 174 5.89 22.97 -0.51
C ASN A 174 7.37 22.95 -0.11
N VAL A 175 8.15 21.91 -0.43
CA VAL A 175 9.59 21.93 -0.15
C VAL A 175 10.24 23.16 -0.80
N LYS A 176 11.06 23.87 -0.05
CA LYS A 176 11.65 25.16 -0.50
C LYS A 176 12.78 24.98 -1.48
N GLY A 177 13.42 23.82 -1.51
CA GLY A 177 14.49 23.48 -2.44
C GLY A 177 14.82 22.00 -2.45
N ILE A 178 15.21 21.50 -3.62
CA ILE A 178 15.86 20.19 -3.80
C ILE A 178 17.19 20.40 -4.52
N LEU A 179 18.10 19.43 -4.35
CA LEU A 179 19.34 19.35 -5.14
C LEU A 179 19.06 18.51 -6.39
N ASP A 180 19.67 18.87 -7.48
CA ASP A 180 19.57 18.18 -8.76
C ASP A 180 20.96 17.92 -9.33
N TYR A 181 21.16 16.72 -9.86
CA TYR A 181 22.39 16.23 -10.45
C TYR A 181 22.09 15.41 -11.71
N ASP A 182 22.98 15.43 -12.66
CA ASP A 182 22.94 14.40 -13.69
C ASP A 182 23.57 13.09 -13.14
N TRP A 183 23.35 11.97 -13.80
CA TRP A 183 23.83 10.66 -13.32
C TRP A 183 25.32 10.39 -13.51
N ASN A 184 26.08 11.34 -14.05
CA ASN A 184 27.52 11.20 -14.18
C ASN A 184 28.19 11.47 -12.84
N ASN A 185 29.03 10.56 -12.37
CA ASN A 185 29.72 10.64 -11.07
C ASN A 185 28.79 10.54 -9.84
N ASP A 186 27.63 9.94 -9.98
CA ASP A 186 26.59 9.81 -8.95
C ASP A 186 27.11 9.36 -7.57
N LEU A 187 27.91 8.29 -7.50
CA LEU A 187 28.48 7.78 -6.25
C LEU A 187 29.35 8.83 -5.52
N SER A 188 30.14 9.60 -6.27
CA SER A 188 30.95 10.67 -5.71
C SER A 188 30.09 11.82 -5.15
N GLU A 189 29.10 12.22 -5.92
CA GLU A 189 28.21 13.32 -5.58
C GLU A 189 27.29 12.95 -4.42
N MET A 190 26.76 11.71 -4.40
CA MET A 190 26.01 11.15 -3.28
C MET A 190 26.83 11.18 -1.99
N SER A 191 28.09 10.75 -2.05
CA SER A 191 29.00 10.78 -0.91
C SER A 191 29.23 12.21 -0.40
N ALA A 192 29.44 13.16 -1.30
CA ALA A 192 29.61 14.58 -0.95
C ALA A 192 28.32 15.21 -0.40
N ALA A 193 27.18 14.92 -1.02
CA ALA A 193 25.88 15.41 -0.57
C ALA A 193 25.50 14.84 0.81
N ALA A 194 25.73 13.55 1.03
CA ALA A 194 25.55 12.89 2.32
C ALA A 194 26.42 13.52 3.43
N ALA A 195 27.71 13.80 3.13
CA ALA A 195 28.60 14.50 4.06
C ALA A 195 28.12 15.91 4.42
N ASN A 196 27.35 16.56 3.53
CA ASN A 196 26.72 17.85 3.73
C ASN A 196 25.30 17.76 4.30
N GLY A 197 24.88 16.57 4.72
CA GLY A 197 23.64 16.33 5.45
C GLY A 197 22.40 16.20 4.56
N LEU A 198 22.56 15.64 3.36
CA LEU A 198 21.44 15.14 2.57
C LEU A 198 20.74 14.01 3.34
N LEU A 199 19.41 13.95 3.28
CA LEU A 199 18.63 12.95 4.00
C LEU A 199 18.02 11.88 3.09
N ILE A 200 17.68 12.24 1.84
CA ILE A 200 17.05 11.32 0.88
C ILE A 200 17.60 11.63 -0.50
N SER A 201 17.85 10.60 -1.29
CA SER A 201 18.09 10.75 -2.72
C SER A 201 17.16 9.88 -3.54
N ASN A 202 16.84 10.33 -4.74
CA ASN A 202 16.07 9.59 -5.73
C ASN A 202 16.96 9.29 -6.94
N HIS A 203 16.96 8.03 -7.35
CA HIS A 203 17.71 7.53 -8.50
C HIS A 203 16.75 6.77 -9.43
N SER A 204 16.31 7.46 -10.49
CA SER A 204 15.32 6.93 -11.43
C SER A 204 15.94 6.38 -12.72
N TYR A 205 17.09 5.74 -12.62
CA TYR A 205 17.88 5.19 -13.71
C TYR A 205 18.49 3.84 -13.34
N GLY A 206 19.22 3.23 -14.24
CA GLY A 206 19.93 1.99 -13.98
C GLY A 206 20.74 1.48 -15.15
N THR A 207 21.51 0.43 -14.90
CA THR A 207 22.34 -0.24 -15.88
C THR A 207 21.48 -0.97 -16.92
N VAL A 208 21.81 -0.85 -18.22
CA VAL A 208 21.19 -1.65 -19.28
C VAL A 208 21.61 -3.11 -19.12
N THR A 209 20.68 -3.98 -18.86
CA THR A 209 20.89 -5.40 -18.56
C THR A 209 19.96 -6.29 -19.37
N GLY A 210 20.39 -7.53 -19.57
CA GLY A 210 19.62 -8.54 -20.31
C GLY A 210 19.38 -8.14 -21.75
N TRP A 211 18.16 -8.33 -22.22
CA TRP A 211 17.72 -7.92 -23.55
C TRP A 211 17.40 -6.44 -23.61
N ASN A 212 17.90 -5.78 -24.66
CA ASN A 212 17.57 -4.40 -24.98
C ASN A 212 17.42 -4.23 -26.48
N TYR A 213 16.37 -3.52 -26.92
CA TYR A 213 16.22 -3.15 -28.31
C TYR A 213 16.91 -1.80 -28.55
N ASN A 214 17.94 -1.81 -29.40
CA ASN A 214 18.64 -0.62 -29.82
C ASN A 214 17.92 -0.04 -31.04
N SER A 215 17.17 1.06 -30.85
CA SER A 215 16.37 1.70 -31.90
C SER A 215 17.21 2.35 -32.99
N ASP A 216 18.39 2.88 -32.67
CA ASP A 216 19.26 3.54 -33.63
C ASP A 216 19.85 2.56 -34.63
N SER A 217 20.13 1.34 -34.15
CA SER A 217 20.63 0.24 -34.97
C SER A 217 19.54 -0.73 -35.41
N ALA A 218 18.28 -0.49 -34.99
CA ALA A 218 17.11 -1.33 -35.28
C ALA A 218 17.34 -2.82 -35.01
N ARG A 219 17.91 -3.17 -33.83
CA ARG A 219 18.29 -4.54 -33.52
C ARG A 219 18.13 -4.86 -32.03
N TRP A 220 17.93 -6.15 -31.75
CA TRP A 220 17.97 -6.68 -30.40
C TRP A 220 19.39 -6.98 -29.98
N GLU A 221 19.78 -6.49 -28.81
CA GLU A 221 21.07 -6.70 -28.17
C GLU A 221 20.89 -7.45 -26.84
N PHE A 222 21.67 -8.53 -26.68
CA PHE A 222 21.80 -9.23 -25.41
C PHE A 222 23.07 -8.78 -24.71
N ASN A 223 22.93 -8.28 -23.46
CA ASN A 223 24.02 -7.63 -22.74
C ASN A 223 24.77 -8.54 -21.76
N GLY A 224 24.37 -9.83 -21.62
CA GLY A 224 25.14 -10.83 -20.91
C GLY A 224 26.54 -11.03 -21.53
N ARG A 225 27.48 -11.51 -20.73
CA ARG A 225 28.85 -11.80 -21.18
C ARG A 225 28.86 -12.88 -22.27
N PHE A 226 29.95 -12.91 -23.04
CA PHE A 226 30.15 -13.93 -24.05
C PHE A 226 30.02 -15.34 -23.45
N ASN A 227 29.22 -16.20 -24.06
CA ASN A 227 28.84 -17.54 -23.58
C ASN A 227 27.87 -17.62 -22.40
N GLU A 228 27.52 -16.52 -21.72
CA GLU A 228 26.44 -16.55 -20.74
C GLU A 228 25.07 -16.60 -21.41
N LYS A 229 24.12 -17.27 -20.74
CA LYS A 229 22.74 -17.44 -21.17
C LYS A 229 21.78 -16.54 -20.43
N GLU A 230 22.25 -15.93 -19.38
CA GLU A 230 21.62 -14.91 -18.54
C GLU A 230 22.58 -13.75 -18.36
N ASP A 231 22.09 -12.56 -18.13
CA ASP A 231 22.96 -11.42 -17.85
C ASP A 231 23.36 -11.46 -16.36
N TYR A 232 24.63 -11.67 -16.10
CA TYR A 232 25.20 -11.81 -14.74
C TYR A 232 24.91 -10.62 -13.81
N ARG A 233 24.50 -9.47 -14.34
CA ARG A 233 24.18 -8.28 -13.56
C ARG A 233 22.80 -8.32 -12.91
N PHE A 234 21.94 -9.22 -13.35
CA PHE A 234 20.66 -9.46 -12.68
C PHE A 234 20.91 -10.14 -11.33
N GLY A 235 20.29 -9.63 -10.26
CA GLY A 235 20.43 -10.15 -8.90
C GLY A 235 21.74 -9.79 -8.20
N LEU A 236 22.77 -9.40 -8.96
CA LEU A 236 24.15 -9.28 -8.50
C LEU A 236 24.38 -8.16 -7.49
N TYR A 237 25.12 -8.46 -6.43
CA TYR A 237 25.74 -7.48 -5.53
C TYR A 237 27.14 -7.11 -6.05
N ASP A 238 27.19 -6.10 -6.90
CA ASP A 238 28.43 -5.65 -7.54
C ASP A 238 29.17 -4.56 -6.74
N TYR A 239 30.21 -4.00 -7.36
CA TYR A 239 30.99 -2.92 -6.76
C TYR A 239 30.13 -1.67 -6.44
N ASP A 240 29.17 -1.29 -7.29
CA ASP A 240 28.35 -0.12 -7.07
C ASP A 240 27.36 -0.37 -5.91
N ALA A 241 26.81 -1.56 -5.79
CA ALA A 241 26.02 -1.97 -4.63
C ALA A 241 26.84 -1.91 -3.32
N GLN A 242 28.08 -2.39 -3.37
CA GLN A 242 29.01 -2.31 -2.23
C GLN A 242 29.32 -0.87 -1.82
N ILE A 243 29.52 0.04 -2.79
CA ILE A 243 29.77 1.46 -2.51
C ILE A 243 28.54 2.15 -1.95
N ASN A 244 27.35 1.87 -2.48
CA ASN A 244 26.10 2.37 -1.95
C ASN A 244 25.91 1.98 -0.48
N ASP A 245 26.21 0.73 -0.13
CA ASP A 245 26.18 0.27 1.27
C ASP A 245 27.23 1.00 2.12
N SER A 246 28.43 1.25 1.58
CA SER A 246 29.47 2.01 2.28
C SER A 246 29.05 3.46 2.53
N ILE A 247 28.46 4.14 1.55
CA ILE A 247 27.95 5.51 1.69
C ILE A 247 26.86 5.55 2.76
N ALA A 248 25.86 4.67 2.65
CA ALA A 248 24.75 4.60 3.59
C ALA A 248 25.22 4.31 5.03
N TYR A 249 26.18 3.40 5.22
CA TYR A 249 26.75 3.07 6.53
C TYR A 249 27.44 4.27 7.18
N ASN A 250 28.20 5.06 6.39
CA ASN A 250 28.90 6.25 6.89
C ASN A 250 27.99 7.47 7.00
N ALA A 251 26.81 7.45 6.38
CA ALA A 251 25.78 8.50 6.44
C ALA A 251 24.47 7.94 7.01
N PRO A 252 24.38 7.61 8.31
CA PRO A 252 23.29 6.84 8.87
C PRO A 252 21.91 7.52 8.83
N ASN A 253 21.83 8.81 8.47
CA ASN A 253 20.58 9.55 8.30
C ASN A 253 20.18 9.67 6.81
N TYR A 254 21.02 9.19 5.88
CA TYR A 254 20.82 9.32 4.45
C TYR A 254 20.27 8.03 3.84
N LEU A 255 19.07 8.09 3.28
CA LEU A 255 18.41 7.00 2.59
C LEU A 255 18.49 7.18 1.08
N ILE A 256 19.06 6.22 0.40
CA ILE A 256 19.16 6.15 -1.06
C ILE A 256 17.94 5.40 -1.59
N VAL A 257 17.17 6.00 -2.50
CA VAL A 257 15.95 5.42 -3.09
C VAL A 257 16.18 5.16 -4.57
N PHE A 258 16.10 3.89 -4.97
CA PHE A 258 16.26 3.45 -6.35
C PHE A 258 14.96 2.97 -6.98
N ALA A 259 14.77 3.25 -8.27
CA ALA A 259 13.80 2.59 -9.11
C ALA A 259 14.22 1.13 -9.38
N ALA A 260 13.33 0.14 -9.23
CA ALA A 260 13.67 -1.28 -9.37
C ALA A 260 14.13 -1.69 -10.78
N GLY A 261 13.72 -0.94 -11.81
CA GLY A 261 14.00 -1.24 -13.21
C GLY A 261 12.76 -1.70 -13.98
N ASN A 262 12.83 -1.63 -15.34
CA ASN A 262 11.70 -1.91 -16.23
C ASN A 262 12.05 -3.00 -17.26
N ASN A 263 12.94 -3.90 -16.90
CA ASN A 263 13.58 -4.82 -17.85
C ASN A 263 12.62 -5.92 -18.35
N ARG A 264 11.54 -6.22 -17.62
CA ARG A 264 10.70 -7.40 -17.86
C ARG A 264 9.92 -7.38 -19.18
N THR A 265 9.70 -6.25 -19.79
CA THR A 265 9.08 -6.18 -21.14
C THR A 265 10.07 -6.31 -22.29
N SER A 266 11.37 -6.26 -22.01
CA SER A 266 12.43 -6.44 -23.01
C SER A 266 12.81 -7.91 -23.13
N THR A 267 11.95 -8.72 -23.76
CA THR A 267 12.08 -10.19 -23.80
C THR A 267 13.02 -10.72 -24.89
N GLY A 268 13.59 -9.83 -25.69
CA GLY A 268 14.43 -10.19 -26.84
C GLY A 268 13.64 -10.59 -28.08
N PRO A 269 14.29 -10.91 -29.20
CA PRO A 269 13.61 -11.41 -30.41
C PRO A 269 13.09 -12.83 -30.16
N ALA A 270 12.17 -13.28 -30.98
CA ALA A 270 11.70 -14.65 -30.89
C ALA A 270 12.89 -15.65 -31.15
N VAL A 271 12.81 -16.83 -30.53
CA VAL A 271 13.78 -17.91 -30.77
C VAL A 271 13.93 -18.17 -32.29
N GLY A 272 15.15 -18.26 -32.76
CA GLY A 272 15.46 -18.40 -34.19
C GLY A 272 15.59 -17.09 -34.95
N GLN A 273 15.21 -15.96 -34.39
CA GLN A 273 15.43 -14.62 -34.97
C GLN A 273 16.84 -14.10 -34.65
N THR A 274 17.34 -13.24 -35.55
CA THR A 274 18.68 -12.65 -35.42
C THR A 274 18.77 -11.74 -34.21
N TYR A 275 19.90 -11.86 -33.46
CA TYR A 275 20.21 -10.98 -32.35
C TYR A 275 21.69 -10.60 -32.35
N TRP A 276 22.02 -9.60 -31.53
CA TRP A 276 23.40 -9.11 -31.38
C TRP A 276 23.85 -9.29 -29.94
N ARG A 277 25.14 -9.58 -29.74
CA ARG A 277 25.77 -9.63 -28.41
C ARG A 277 27.24 -9.27 -28.53
N ARG A 278 27.90 -9.04 -27.42
CA ARG A 278 29.33 -8.82 -27.42
C ARG A 278 30.08 -10.13 -27.49
N ASN A 279 31.12 -10.18 -28.35
CA ASN A 279 32.03 -11.29 -28.39
C ASN A 279 33.05 -11.21 -27.20
N GLU A 280 33.94 -12.18 -27.11
CA GLU A 280 34.98 -12.25 -26.06
C GLU A 280 35.88 -11.00 -25.99
N ALA A 281 36.12 -10.33 -27.10
CA ALA A 281 36.85 -9.07 -27.17
C ALA A 281 35.97 -7.83 -26.83
N GLY A 282 34.73 -8.01 -26.44
CA GLY A 282 33.75 -6.97 -26.10
C GLY A 282 33.17 -6.19 -27.26
N ARG A 283 33.38 -6.64 -28.52
CA ARG A 283 32.82 -6.02 -29.74
C ARG A 283 31.41 -6.53 -29.96
N MET A 284 30.45 -5.63 -30.27
CA MET A 284 29.09 -5.99 -30.65
C MET A 284 29.12 -6.69 -32.02
N ILE A 285 28.62 -7.93 -32.08
CA ILE A 285 28.56 -8.75 -33.27
C ILE A 285 27.15 -9.29 -33.49
N ASN A 286 26.82 -9.58 -34.77
CA ASN A 286 25.67 -10.40 -35.10
C ASN A 286 25.95 -11.83 -34.63
N ALA A 287 25.17 -12.31 -33.67
CA ALA A 287 25.32 -13.63 -33.05
C ALA A 287 24.49 -14.72 -33.79
N GLY A 288 23.82 -14.36 -34.86
CA GLY A 288 22.97 -15.28 -35.61
C GLY A 288 21.58 -15.44 -34.96
N ALA A 289 21.01 -16.61 -35.10
CA ALA A 289 19.69 -16.94 -34.57
C ALA A 289 19.72 -17.10 -33.05
N ARG A 290 18.79 -16.45 -32.34
CA ARG A 290 18.63 -16.62 -30.89
C ARG A 290 18.39 -18.08 -30.54
N PRO A 291 19.21 -18.72 -29.72
CA PRO A 291 18.96 -20.05 -29.19
C PRO A 291 17.86 -20.01 -28.12
N ALA A 292 17.20 -21.13 -27.88
CA ALA A 292 16.10 -21.22 -26.91
C ALA A 292 16.55 -21.11 -25.44
N ASP A 293 17.82 -21.30 -25.18
CA ASP A 293 18.39 -21.35 -23.84
C ASP A 293 18.97 -20.00 -23.33
N ILE A 294 18.90 -18.94 -24.12
CA ILE A 294 19.14 -17.59 -23.62
C ILE A 294 17.84 -17.10 -22.93
N SER A 295 17.95 -16.81 -21.63
CA SER A 295 16.82 -16.37 -20.80
C SER A 295 16.17 -15.09 -21.35
N SER A 296 14.88 -14.97 -21.11
CA SER A 296 14.11 -13.74 -21.32
C SER A 296 14.12 -12.88 -20.06
N ASN A 297 13.88 -11.58 -20.19
CA ASN A 297 13.85 -10.69 -19.03
C ASN A 297 12.51 -10.75 -18.26
N ASP A 298 11.55 -11.56 -18.63
CA ASP A 298 10.20 -11.62 -18.04
C ASP A 298 10.07 -12.55 -16.82
N SER A 299 11.19 -13.12 -16.35
CA SER A 299 11.28 -13.99 -15.17
C SER A 299 11.51 -13.22 -13.87
N TYR A 300 11.72 -13.94 -12.78
CA TYR A 300 12.26 -13.43 -11.51
C TYR A 300 13.74 -13.09 -11.62
N GLY A 301 14.29 -12.39 -10.59
CA GLY A 301 15.70 -12.03 -10.51
C GLY A 301 16.12 -11.01 -11.56
N THR A 302 15.28 -10.00 -11.85
CA THR A 302 15.56 -9.03 -12.94
C THR A 302 15.92 -7.64 -12.46
N ILE A 303 16.16 -7.47 -11.16
CA ILE A 303 16.70 -6.23 -10.58
C ILE A 303 18.23 -6.24 -10.73
N SER A 304 18.82 -5.14 -11.21
CA SER A 304 20.24 -5.10 -11.53
C SER A 304 21.08 -4.29 -10.54
N THR A 305 22.27 -4.75 -10.28
CA THR A 305 23.46 -4.10 -9.66
C THR A 305 23.18 -3.18 -8.45
N ASP A 306 23.40 -1.88 -8.60
CA ASP A 306 23.29 -0.80 -7.59
C ASP A 306 22.02 -0.89 -6.70
N LYS A 307 20.91 -1.33 -7.27
CA LYS A 307 19.61 -1.52 -6.59
C LYS A 307 19.58 -2.74 -5.67
N ASN A 308 20.55 -3.65 -5.82
CA ASN A 308 20.74 -4.83 -4.98
C ASN A 308 21.54 -4.56 -3.72
N ALA A 309 21.98 -3.31 -3.48
CA ALA A 309 22.55 -2.91 -2.20
C ALA A 309 21.56 -3.16 -1.05
N LYS A 310 22.08 -3.54 0.13
CA LYS A 310 21.31 -3.89 1.32
C LYS A 310 20.59 -2.67 1.94
N ASN A 311 21.31 -1.55 2.00
CA ASN A 311 20.93 -0.37 2.77
C ASN A 311 20.07 0.63 1.99
N VAL A 312 19.86 0.42 0.69
CA VAL A 312 19.01 1.25 -0.16
C VAL A 312 17.54 0.83 -0.08
N LEU A 313 16.63 1.71 -0.47
CA LEU A 313 15.22 1.39 -0.68
C LEU A 313 14.96 1.25 -2.18
N THR A 314 14.70 0.03 -2.64
CA THR A 314 14.37 -0.27 -4.04
C THR A 314 12.86 -0.32 -4.22
N VAL A 315 12.33 0.46 -5.17
CA VAL A 315 10.90 0.70 -5.35
C VAL A 315 10.41 0.12 -6.66
N GLY A 316 9.50 -0.85 -6.58
CA GLY A 316 8.77 -1.43 -7.71
C GLY A 316 7.57 -0.60 -8.13
N ALA A 317 7.05 -0.85 -9.35
CA ALA A 317 5.95 -0.09 -9.93
C ALA A 317 4.63 -0.87 -9.96
N VAL A 318 3.56 -0.25 -9.43
CA VAL A 318 2.19 -0.76 -9.52
C VAL A 318 1.28 0.21 -10.29
N PHE A 319 0.10 -0.26 -10.70
CA PHE A 319 -0.96 0.58 -11.23
C PHE A 319 -1.53 1.50 -10.14
N GLY A 320 -2.10 2.63 -10.56
CA GLY A 320 -2.78 3.57 -9.66
C GLY A 320 -4.07 2.98 -9.07
N ILE A 321 -4.35 3.33 -7.82
CA ILE A 321 -5.59 2.96 -7.11
C ILE A 321 -6.39 4.24 -6.83
N PRO A 322 -7.24 4.70 -7.76
CA PRO A 322 -7.95 5.98 -7.63
C PRO A 322 -8.92 6.04 -6.44
N SER A 323 -9.48 4.90 -6.06
CA SER A 323 -10.44 4.76 -4.95
C SER A 323 -9.78 4.54 -3.57
N GLN A 324 -8.46 4.65 -3.48
CA GLN A 324 -7.63 4.23 -2.35
C GLN A 324 -7.56 2.71 -2.17
N TYR A 325 -6.51 2.25 -1.50
CA TYR A 325 -6.33 0.86 -1.12
C TYR A 325 -7.42 0.41 -0.14
N ASN A 326 -8.08 -0.70 -0.43
CA ASN A 326 -9.04 -1.35 0.44
C ASN A 326 -8.63 -2.80 0.77
N LYS A 327 -8.05 -3.51 -0.19
CA LYS A 327 -7.61 -4.91 -0.07
C LYS A 327 -6.41 -5.19 -0.95
N LYS A 328 -5.71 -6.31 -0.70
CA LYS A 328 -4.48 -6.66 -1.41
C LYS A 328 -4.66 -6.83 -2.93
N GLU A 329 -5.84 -7.25 -3.38
CA GLU A 329 -6.14 -7.43 -4.80
C GLU A 329 -6.26 -6.10 -5.57
N ASP A 330 -6.37 -4.96 -4.87
CA ASP A 330 -6.35 -3.63 -5.49
C ASP A 330 -4.96 -3.26 -6.01
N VAL A 331 -3.92 -3.94 -5.51
CA VAL A 331 -2.52 -3.67 -5.86
C VAL A 331 -2.12 -4.57 -7.02
N ILE A 332 -1.92 -3.98 -8.19
CA ILE A 332 -1.54 -4.69 -9.41
C ILE A 332 -0.15 -4.22 -9.83
N VAL A 333 0.83 -5.13 -9.84
CA VAL A 333 2.18 -4.83 -10.32
C VAL A 333 2.18 -4.60 -11.83
N SER A 334 2.99 -3.63 -12.29
CA SER A 334 3.14 -3.40 -13.73
C SER A 334 3.91 -4.54 -14.39
N ASN A 335 3.63 -4.79 -15.66
CA ASN A 335 4.29 -5.85 -16.42
C ASN A 335 5.80 -5.59 -16.65
N PHE A 336 6.23 -4.34 -16.59
CA PHE A 336 7.62 -3.96 -16.81
C PHE A 336 8.46 -3.94 -15.52
N SER A 337 7.85 -3.79 -14.34
CA SER A 337 8.59 -3.68 -13.08
C SER A 337 9.47 -4.88 -12.85
N SER A 338 10.76 -4.66 -12.62
CA SER A 338 11.70 -5.72 -12.29
C SER A 338 11.39 -6.35 -10.93
N TRP A 339 11.63 -7.65 -10.80
CA TRP A 339 11.36 -8.46 -9.62
C TRP A 339 12.65 -9.06 -9.07
N GLY A 340 12.72 -9.29 -7.75
CA GLY A 340 13.73 -10.12 -7.12
C GLY A 340 13.55 -11.61 -7.42
N PRO A 341 14.27 -12.46 -6.71
CA PRO A 341 15.25 -12.19 -5.65
C PRO A 341 16.53 -11.53 -6.14
N THR A 342 17.38 -11.09 -5.19
CA THR A 342 18.82 -10.95 -5.47
C THR A 342 19.46 -12.33 -5.54
N ASP A 343 20.69 -12.43 -6.04
CA ASP A 343 21.39 -13.70 -6.16
C ASP A 343 21.59 -14.40 -4.81
N ASP A 344 21.87 -13.62 -3.76
CA ASP A 344 21.97 -14.11 -2.39
C ASP A 344 20.60 -14.30 -1.70
N GLY A 345 19.49 -14.09 -2.43
CA GLY A 345 18.13 -14.41 -1.99
C GLY A 345 17.40 -13.33 -1.22
N ARG A 346 18.00 -12.13 -1.01
CA ARG A 346 17.32 -11.02 -0.30
C ARG A 346 16.04 -10.57 -1.00
N ILE A 347 15.14 -10.02 -0.19
CA ILE A 347 13.85 -9.50 -0.64
C ILE A 347 14.06 -8.16 -1.36
N LYS A 348 13.85 -8.16 -2.67
CA LYS A 348 13.77 -6.98 -3.51
C LYS A 348 12.61 -7.14 -4.52
N PRO A 349 11.95 -6.02 -4.96
CA PRO A 349 12.12 -4.66 -4.43
C PRO A 349 11.81 -4.63 -2.93
N ASP A 350 12.22 -3.58 -2.22
CA ASP A 350 11.85 -3.44 -0.79
C ASP A 350 10.36 -3.12 -0.66
N ILE A 351 9.80 -2.29 -1.56
CA ILE A 351 8.42 -1.81 -1.50
C ILE A 351 7.94 -1.43 -2.91
N THR A 352 6.65 -1.24 -3.08
CA THR A 352 6.08 -0.71 -4.32
C THR A 352 5.38 0.63 -4.11
N ALA A 353 5.34 1.42 -5.18
CA ALA A 353 4.54 2.62 -5.29
C ALA A 353 3.95 2.71 -6.71
N GLN A 354 3.01 3.64 -6.93
CA GLN A 354 2.48 3.78 -8.28
C GLN A 354 3.56 4.27 -9.25
N GLY A 355 3.76 3.54 -10.33
CA GLY A 355 4.66 3.88 -11.42
C GLY A 355 4.02 3.81 -12.79
N VAL A 356 2.72 3.53 -12.87
CA VAL A 356 1.97 3.47 -14.13
C VAL A 356 1.06 4.66 -14.21
N SER A 357 1.05 5.31 -15.34
CA SER A 357 0.21 6.47 -15.59
C SER A 357 0.37 7.63 -14.55
N VAL A 358 1.63 8.27 -14.25
CA VAL A 358 1.93 9.44 -13.35
C VAL A 358 1.94 10.78 -14.11
N PHE A 359 1.07 11.75 -13.81
CA PHE A 359 0.96 13.06 -14.47
C PHE A 359 1.86 14.08 -13.78
N ALA A 360 2.83 14.63 -14.47
CA ALA A 360 3.77 15.58 -13.91
C ALA A 360 4.25 16.57 -14.98
N PRO A 361 4.99 17.63 -14.63
CA PRO A 361 5.66 18.53 -15.56
C PRO A 361 6.54 17.79 -16.56
N ILE A 362 6.60 18.28 -17.80
CA ILE A 362 7.52 17.83 -18.86
C ILE A 362 8.28 19.00 -19.46
N ALA A 363 9.41 18.74 -20.10
CA ALA A 363 10.31 19.77 -20.60
C ALA A 363 9.92 20.41 -21.93
N THR A 364 8.72 20.19 -22.47
CA THR A 364 8.29 20.77 -23.75
C THR A 364 8.20 22.28 -23.69
N ASN A 365 7.72 22.85 -22.60
CA ASN A 365 7.74 24.27 -22.28
C ASN A 365 7.42 24.48 -20.79
N ASP A 366 7.53 25.71 -20.30
CA ASP A 366 7.37 26.08 -18.88
C ASP A 366 5.99 25.75 -18.25
N SER A 367 5.04 25.28 -19.04
CA SER A 367 3.65 25.00 -18.61
C SER A 367 3.18 23.62 -19.06
N SER A 368 4.03 22.79 -19.64
CA SER A 368 3.65 21.51 -20.20
C SER A 368 3.64 20.41 -19.15
N TYR A 369 2.64 19.55 -19.25
CA TYR A 369 2.48 18.36 -18.43
C TYR A 369 2.28 17.17 -19.34
N GLY A 370 2.69 16.00 -18.86
CA GLY A 370 2.58 14.76 -19.60
C GLY A 370 2.41 13.56 -18.69
N TYR A 371 2.09 12.46 -19.34
CA TYR A 371 1.95 11.16 -18.72
C TYR A 371 3.13 10.27 -19.12
N LEU A 372 3.81 9.67 -18.14
CA LEU A 372 4.92 8.73 -18.42
C LEU A 372 4.88 7.47 -17.48
N SER A 373 5.32 6.15 -17.83
CA SER A 373 5.31 4.91 -17.00
C SER A 373 6.70 4.37 -16.70
N GLY A 374 6.95 3.98 -15.45
CA GLY A 374 8.21 3.35 -15.04
C GLY A 374 8.34 3.25 -13.53
N THR A 375 9.21 2.38 -13.08
CA THR A 375 9.70 2.36 -11.71
C THR A 375 10.35 3.70 -11.34
N SER A 376 10.81 4.46 -12.35
CA SER A 376 11.34 5.81 -12.22
C SER A 376 10.32 6.85 -11.71
N MET A 377 9.02 6.55 -11.74
CA MET A 377 7.97 7.39 -11.16
C MET A 377 7.53 6.86 -9.79
N ALA A 378 7.66 5.56 -9.58
CA ALA A 378 7.43 4.96 -8.27
C ALA A 378 8.46 5.48 -7.24
N ALA A 379 9.73 5.49 -7.60
CA ALA A 379 10.83 5.94 -6.73
C ALA A 379 10.67 7.38 -6.24
N PRO A 380 10.48 8.41 -7.08
CA PRO A 380 10.32 9.79 -6.61
C PRO A 380 9.04 10.00 -5.80
N GLY A 381 7.96 9.23 -6.08
CA GLY A 381 6.76 9.21 -5.25
C GLY A 381 7.05 8.72 -3.84
N ALA A 382 7.85 7.67 -3.71
CA ALA A 382 8.33 7.19 -2.41
C ALA A 382 9.29 8.23 -1.78
N ALA A 383 10.33 8.67 -2.49
CA ALA A 383 11.35 9.59 -1.96
C ALA A 383 10.74 10.91 -1.45
N GLY A 384 9.88 11.55 -2.23
CA GLY A 384 9.18 12.78 -1.83
C GLY A 384 8.27 12.58 -0.62
N SER A 385 7.59 11.44 -0.53
CA SER A 385 6.74 11.10 0.61
C SER A 385 7.54 10.81 1.87
N LEU A 386 8.69 10.15 1.76
CA LEU A 386 9.55 9.84 2.89
C LEU A 386 10.21 11.11 3.49
N LEU A 387 10.40 12.17 2.69
CA LEU A 387 10.83 13.46 3.21
C LEU A 387 9.81 14.05 4.20
N LEU A 388 8.51 13.76 4.03
CA LEU A 388 7.46 14.19 4.97
C LEU A 388 7.60 13.52 6.34
N LEU A 389 8.17 12.31 6.43
CA LEU A 389 8.49 11.69 7.72
C LEU A 389 9.63 12.40 8.43
N GLN A 390 10.62 12.89 7.69
CA GLN A 390 11.69 13.72 8.25
C GLN A 390 11.14 15.07 8.72
N GLU A 391 10.26 15.71 7.93
CA GLU A 391 9.55 16.93 8.34
C GLU A 391 8.75 16.72 9.64
N LEU A 392 8.03 15.60 9.75
CA LEU A 392 7.27 15.23 10.94
C LEU A 392 8.20 15.04 12.14
N SER A 393 9.26 14.27 11.97
CA SER A 393 10.23 14.00 13.04
C SER A 393 10.89 15.27 13.56
N HIS A 394 11.17 16.22 12.67
CA HIS A 394 11.82 17.49 12.99
C HIS A 394 11.00 18.36 13.95
N ARG A 395 9.69 18.15 14.07
CA ARG A 395 8.82 18.83 15.06
C ARG A 395 9.06 18.37 16.50
N PHE A 396 9.78 17.26 16.68
CA PHE A 396 10.13 16.70 17.98
C PHE A 396 11.61 16.94 18.29
N THR A 397 11.96 16.96 19.55
CA THR A 397 13.34 17.13 20.00
C THR A 397 13.91 15.83 20.55
N LEU A 398 15.18 15.61 20.26
CA LEU A 398 16.00 14.57 20.87
C LEU A 398 17.29 15.22 21.41
N ASN A 399 17.57 15.06 22.70
CA ASN A 399 18.73 15.69 23.36
C ASN A 399 18.81 17.21 23.14
N ASN A 400 17.66 17.88 23.22
CA ASN A 400 17.52 19.33 23.01
C ASN A 400 17.82 19.84 21.58
N ALA A 401 17.90 18.93 20.60
CA ALA A 401 18.01 19.26 19.18
C ALA A 401 16.80 18.70 18.41
N PRO A 402 16.38 19.33 17.30
CA PRO A 402 15.37 18.77 16.42
C PRO A 402 15.76 17.37 15.94
N ARG A 403 14.80 16.44 15.98
CA ARG A 403 15.05 15.03 15.65
C ARG A 403 15.12 14.81 14.15
N ILE A 404 16.19 14.19 13.69
CA ILE A 404 16.34 13.65 12.34
C ILE A 404 16.38 12.13 12.44
N LEU A 405 15.55 11.44 11.66
CA LEU A 405 15.48 9.98 11.65
C LEU A 405 16.71 9.37 10.96
N LYS A 406 17.13 8.20 11.46
CA LYS A 406 18.06 7.34 10.73
C LYS A 406 17.43 6.82 9.43
N SER A 407 18.25 6.56 8.41
CA SER A 407 17.80 5.94 7.16
C SER A 407 17.09 4.60 7.40
N ALA A 408 17.63 3.79 8.32
CA ALA A 408 17.02 2.53 8.77
C ALA A 408 15.63 2.74 9.38
N THR A 409 15.38 3.85 10.12
CA THR A 409 14.06 4.17 10.67
C THR A 409 13.08 4.53 9.57
N VAL A 410 13.49 5.35 8.60
CA VAL A 410 12.64 5.75 7.47
C VAL A 410 12.28 4.55 6.61
N LYS A 411 13.27 3.72 6.24
CA LYS A 411 13.07 2.45 5.53
C LYS A 411 12.17 1.50 6.34
N GLY A 412 12.43 1.37 7.63
CA GLY A 412 11.66 0.53 8.54
C GLY A 412 10.19 0.94 8.68
N LEU A 413 9.89 2.25 8.77
CA LEU A 413 8.53 2.76 8.80
C LEU A 413 7.78 2.43 7.49
N ALA A 414 8.41 2.63 6.34
CA ALA A 414 7.82 2.29 5.05
C ALA A 414 7.46 0.80 4.95
N ILE A 415 8.35 -0.09 5.37
CA ILE A 415 8.16 -1.55 5.34
C ILE A 415 7.14 -2.01 6.40
N HIS A 416 7.25 -1.47 7.63
CA HIS A 416 6.37 -1.84 8.75
C HIS A 416 4.91 -1.57 8.47
N THR A 417 4.62 -0.47 7.77
CA THR A 417 3.27 0.03 7.52
C THR A 417 2.77 -0.18 6.11
N ALA A 418 3.55 -0.86 5.26
CA ALA A 418 3.13 -1.20 3.92
C ALA A 418 1.79 -1.93 3.92
N ASN A 419 0.92 -1.55 2.99
CA ASN A 419 -0.30 -2.28 2.70
C ASN A 419 0.03 -3.62 2.05
N GLU A 420 -0.64 -4.67 2.48
CA GLU A 420 -0.47 -6.01 1.90
C GLU A 420 -0.73 -6.01 0.39
N ALA A 421 0.05 -6.77 -0.35
CA ALA A 421 -0.07 -6.93 -1.79
C ALA A 421 0.29 -8.38 -2.19
N GLY A 422 -0.09 -8.77 -3.40
CA GLY A 422 0.22 -10.11 -3.87
C GLY A 422 -0.81 -11.17 -3.48
N LEU A 423 -0.51 -12.41 -3.82
CA LEU A 423 -1.44 -13.52 -3.68
C LEU A 423 -1.55 -14.02 -2.23
N TYR A 424 -0.42 -14.09 -1.53
CA TYR A 424 -0.29 -14.66 -0.19
C TYR A 424 0.04 -13.59 0.85
N PRO A 425 -0.23 -13.83 2.14
CA PRO A 425 0.23 -12.94 3.20
C PRO A 425 1.75 -12.88 3.33
N GLY A 426 2.27 -11.72 3.71
CA GLY A 426 3.70 -11.46 3.89
C GLY A 426 4.40 -10.99 2.63
N PRO A 427 5.73 -10.85 2.65
CA PRO A 427 6.48 -10.34 1.51
C PRO A 427 6.50 -11.30 0.33
N ASP A 428 6.75 -10.78 -0.86
CA ASP A 428 7.08 -11.55 -2.06
C ASP A 428 8.10 -10.81 -2.95
N TYR A 429 8.62 -11.49 -3.97
CA TYR A 429 9.64 -10.89 -4.85
C TYR A 429 9.08 -9.95 -5.95
N LYS A 430 7.75 -9.76 -6.03
CA LYS A 430 7.09 -8.85 -6.98
C LYS A 430 6.78 -7.50 -6.35
N TYR A 431 6.27 -7.54 -5.12
CA TYR A 431 5.80 -6.37 -4.37
C TYR A 431 6.72 -6.01 -3.19
N GLY A 432 7.72 -6.83 -2.90
CA GLY A 432 8.53 -6.69 -1.69
C GLY A 432 7.66 -6.83 -0.45
N TRP A 433 7.71 -5.86 0.45
CA TRP A 433 6.88 -5.83 1.67
C TRP A 433 5.48 -5.25 1.44
N GLY A 434 5.12 -4.92 0.18
CA GLY A 434 3.81 -4.43 -0.20
C GLY A 434 3.79 -3.03 -0.79
N LEU A 435 2.61 -2.39 -0.78
CA LEU A 435 2.40 -1.02 -1.28
C LEU A 435 2.70 0.00 -0.18
N LEU A 436 3.50 1.00 -0.46
CA LEU A 436 3.79 2.11 0.45
C LEU A 436 2.51 2.77 0.96
N ASN A 437 2.40 2.90 2.28
CA ASN A 437 1.34 3.64 2.96
C ASN A 437 1.95 4.71 3.87
N ILE A 438 2.19 5.88 3.30
CA ILE A 438 2.90 6.94 4.01
C ILE A 438 2.05 7.62 5.12
N ASP A 439 0.72 7.58 5.02
CA ASP A 439 -0.18 8.06 6.07
C ASP A 439 -0.05 7.20 7.33
N GLU A 440 -0.06 5.88 7.19
CA GLU A 440 0.11 4.99 8.34
C GLU A 440 1.52 5.09 8.92
N ALA A 441 2.56 5.22 8.07
CA ALA A 441 3.93 5.45 8.54
C ALA A 441 4.04 6.74 9.38
N ALA A 442 3.43 7.81 8.93
CA ALA A 442 3.39 9.07 9.66
C ALA A 442 2.58 8.96 10.96
N ARG A 443 1.46 8.22 10.98
CA ARG A 443 0.65 7.99 12.19
C ARG A 443 1.41 7.20 13.25
N VAL A 444 2.06 6.11 12.84
CA VAL A 444 2.92 5.30 13.72
C VAL A 444 4.02 6.15 14.33
N LEU A 445 4.74 6.90 13.49
CA LEU A 445 5.81 7.80 13.94
C LEU A 445 5.29 8.88 14.90
N ASN A 446 4.25 9.60 14.50
CA ASN A 446 3.68 10.70 15.32
C ASN A 446 3.23 10.20 16.69
N THR A 447 2.54 9.06 16.71
CA THR A 447 2.02 8.49 17.96
C THR A 447 3.15 8.04 18.87
N ALA A 448 4.16 7.37 18.34
CA ALA A 448 5.32 6.94 19.11
C ALA A 448 6.09 8.12 19.71
N LEU A 449 6.29 9.18 18.92
CA LEU A 449 7.01 10.39 19.38
C LEU A 449 6.20 11.24 20.36
N THR A 450 4.90 11.41 20.11
CA THR A 450 3.99 12.15 21.01
C THR A 450 3.91 11.48 22.38
N ASN A 451 3.82 10.17 22.41
CA ASN A 451 3.77 9.38 23.64
C ASN A 451 5.16 9.09 24.24
N ASN A 452 6.22 9.58 23.62
CA ASN A 452 7.61 9.36 24.01
C ASN A 452 7.91 7.87 24.32
N ASN A 453 7.39 6.97 23.48
CA ASN A 453 7.49 5.51 23.67
C ASN A 453 7.09 5.03 25.08
N SER A 454 6.11 5.66 25.71
CA SER A 454 5.59 5.24 27.03
C SER A 454 4.90 3.88 26.94
N ALA A 455 4.78 3.14 28.03
CA ALA A 455 4.20 1.79 28.06
C ALA A 455 2.75 1.74 27.52
N SER A 456 2.00 2.84 27.61
CA SER A 456 0.63 2.96 27.05
C SER A 456 0.61 3.36 25.58
N SER A 457 1.76 3.56 24.93
CA SER A 457 1.81 3.89 23.50
C SER A 457 1.38 2.69 22.66
N PRO A 458 0.47 2.86 21.69
CA PRO A 458 0.12 1.80 20.76
C PRO A 458 1.23 1.51 19.74
N HIS A 459 2.20 2.41 19.63
CA HIS A 459 3.33 2.30 18.70
C HIS A 459 4.63 2.75 19.37
N PHE A 460 5.73 2.11 18.99
CA PHE A 460 7.06 2.46 19.42
C PHE A 460 7.99 2.61 18.23
N VAL A 461 8.90 3.58 18.30
CA VAL A 461 9.98 3.78 17.33
C VAL A 461 11.28 4.02 18.11
N TYR A 462 12.15 3.02 18.08
CA TYR A 462 13.45 3.06 18.75
C TYR A 462 14.58 3.09 17.73
N GLU A 463 15.59 3.89 18.03
CA GLU A 463 16.89 3.91 17.36
C GLU A 463 17.94 3.53 18.40
N ASN A 464 18.43 2.29 18.37
CA ASN A 464 19.27 1.71 19.40
C ASN A 464 20.55 1.10 18.81
N THR A 465 21.50 0.82 19.69
CA THR A 465 22.74 0.09 19.37
C THR A 465 22.73 -1.24 20.09
N LEU A 466 23.08 -2.32 19.40
CA LEU A 466 23.34 -3.63 19.95
C LEU A 466 24.85 -3.85 20.00
N LEU A 467 25.37 -4.16 21.17
CA LEU A 467 26.79 -4.48 21.35
C LEU A 467 27.04 -5.97 21.10
N ASN A 468 28.29 -6.31 20.80
CA ASN A 468 28.67 -7.71 20.62
C ASN A 468 28.36 -8.53 21.88
N GLY A 469 27.65 -9.64 21.74
CA GLY A 469 27.18 -10.48 22.84
C GLY A 469 25.92 -9.95 23.56
N GLU A 470 25.36 -8.80 23.16
CA GLU A 470 24.18 -8.21 23.78
C GLU A 470 22.87 -8.76 23.18
N SER A 471 21.82 -8.79 24.01
CA SER A 471 20.43 -8.97 23.58
C SER A 471 19.56 -7.91 24.26
N LYS A 472 18.65 -7.27 23.51
CA LYS A 472 17.71 -6.29 24.04
C LYS A 472 16.29 -6.77 23.93
N SER A 473 15.54 -6.66 25.00
CA SER A 473 14.14 -7.06 25.09
C SER A 473 13.25 -5.91 25.50
N TYR A 474 12.04 -5.85 24.89
CA TYR A 474 11.02 -4.87 25.09
C TYR A 474 9.71 -5.58 25.40
N THR A 475 9.20 -5.41 26.60
CA THR A 475 7.89 -5.96 26.97
C THR A 475 6.79 -4.96 26.59
N ILE A 476 5.80 -5.43 25.85
CA ILE A 476 4.63 -4.67 25.48
C ILE A 476 3.36 -5.40 25.86
N THR A 477 2.28 -4.67 26.12
CA THR A 477 0.94 -5.24 26.32
C THR A 477 0.12 -5.01 25.04
N ALA A 478 -0.44 -6.07 24.48
CA ALA A 478 -1.21 -5.98 23.25
C ALA A 478 -2.52 -5.22 23.45
N SER A 479 -2.86 -4.35 22.50
CA SER A 479 -4.14 -3.63 22.49
C SER A 479 -5.33 -4.48 22.05
N GLY A 480 -5.08 -5.57 21.31
CA GLY A 480 -6.12 -6.41 20.69
C GLY A 480 -6.84 -5.79 19.51
N THR A 481 -6.69 -4.49 19.29
CA THR A 481 -7.32 -3.78 18.15
C THR A 481 -6.57 -3.97 16.83
N ARG A 482 -5.29 -4.36 16.91
CA ARG A 482 -4.41 -4.64 15.77
C ARG A 482 -3.45 -5.78 16.14
N PRO A 483 -2.97 -6.56 15.15
CA PRO A 483 -1.92 -7.52 15.40
C PRO A 483 -0.68 -6.87 16.04
N VAL A 484 -0.06 -7.55 17.00
CA VAL A 484 1.27 -7.15 17.49
C VAL A 484 2.27 -7.41 16.37
N LYS A 485 2.95 -6.36 15.97
CA LYS A 485 3.91 -6.37 14.87
C LYS A 485 5.19 -5.69 15.31
N ALA A 486 6.35 -6.28 14.99
CA ALA A 486 7.65 -5.66 15.18
C ALA A 486 8.48 -5.77 13.91
N THR A 487 9.24 -4.72 13.59
CA THR A 487 10.15 -4.67 12.44
C THR A 487 11.48 -4.08 12.89
N ILE A 488 12.59 -4.76 12.61
CA ILE A 488 13.93 -4.19 12.72
C ILE A 488 14.51 -3.93 11.33
N VAL A 489 15.23 -2.84 11.22
CA VAL A 489 16.05 -2.50 10.05
C VAL A 489 17.38 -1.97 10.54
N TRP A 490 18.45 -2.37 9.90
CA TRP A 490 19.78 -1.82 10.21
C TRP A 490 20.56 -1.50 8.95
N THR A 491 21.35 -0.45 9.05
CA THR A 491 22.31 -0.11 8.00
C THR A 491 23.54 -0.99 8.24
N ASP A 492 23.62 -2.07 7.51
CA ASP A 492 24.70 -3.05 7.63
C ASP A 492 26.00 -2.54 7.00
N VAL A 493 27.13 -3.04 7.43
CA VAL A 493 28.41 -2.79 6.76
C VAL A 493 28.39 -3.38 5.35
N LYS A 494 29.21 -2.85 4.45
CA LYS A 494 29.27 -3.33 3.07
C LYS A 494 29.67 -4.81 3.02
N GLY A 495 29.02 -5.56 2.11
CA GLY A 495 29.38 -6.94 1.79
C GLY A 495 30.58 -7.03 0.84
N SER A 496 30.79 -8.20 0.25
CA SER A 496 31.84 -8.46 -0.72
C SER A 496 31.28 -8.39 -2.13
N SER A 497 31.76 -7.46 -2.95
CA SER A 497 31.30 -7.38 -4.34
C SER A 497 31.67 -8.64 -5.11
N SER A 498 30.75 -9.12 -5.93
CA SER A 498 30.92 -10.31 -6.77
C SER A 498 30.81 -9.94 -8.25
N GLU A 499 31.35 -10.78 -9.11
CA GLU A 499 31.13 -10.78 -10.54
C GLU A 499 30.74 -12.18 -11.07
N VAL A 500 30.42 -13.07 -10.16
CA VAL A 500 30.01 -14.43 -10.45
C VAL A 500 28.53 -14.43 -10.80
N LEU A 501 28.15 -15.09 -11.88
CA LEU A 501 26.75 -15.28 -12.27
C LEU A 501 26.02 -16.08 -11.19
N ASN A 502 24.89 -15.54 -10.71
CA ASN A 502 24.03 -16.16 -9.69
C ASN A 502 24.81 -16.53 -8.39
N ASP A 503 25.60 -15.59 -7.88
CA ASP A 503 26.37 -15.77 -6.64
C ASP A 503 25.45 -15.76 -5.42
N ALA A 504 25.15 -16.94 -4.91
CA ALA A 504 24.25 -17.14 -3.78
C ALA A 504 24.91 -16.94 -2.39
N ASN A 505 26.16 -16.48 -2.31
CA ASN A 505 26.80 -16.18 -1.04
C ASN A 505 26.09 -15.01 -0.36
N PRO A 506 25.69 -15.13 0.91
CA PRO A 506 25.05 -14.02 1.62
C PRO A 506 25.98 -12.80 1.77
N GLU A 507 25.45 -11.64 1.43
CA GLU A 507 26.16 -10.36 1.56
C GLU A 507 25.89 -9.67 2.90
N LEU A 508 25.04 -10.26 3.76
CA LEU A 508 24.80 -9.80 5.12
C LEU A 508 26.03 -10.06 5.99
N ILE A 509 26.51 -8.99 6.65
CA ILE A 509 27.70 -9.07 7.50
C ILE A 509 27.32 -9.15 8.99
N ASN A 510 26.51 -8.22 9.48
CA ASN A 510 26.00 -8.25 10.84
C ASN A 510 24.59 -8.84 10.84
N ASP A 511 24.44 -10.08 11.26
CA ASP A 511 23.18 -10.82 11.27
C ASP A 511 22.46 -10.59 12.60
N LEU A 512 21.39 -9.77 12.58
CA LEU A 512 20.50 -9.51 13.71
C LEU A 512 19.25 -10.34 13.59
N ASP A 513 18.77 -10.88 14.70
CA ASP A 513 17.49 -11.61 14.80
C ASP A 513 16.43 -10.81 15.57
N LEU A 514 15.20 -10.83 15.07
CA LEU A 514 14.02 -10.36 15.74
C LEU A 514 13.08 -11.51 16.08
N THR A 515 12.66 -11.60 17.34
CA THR A 515 11.62 -12.53 17.76
C THR A 515 10.59 -11.85 18.64
N ILE A 516 9.36 -12.36 18.63
CA ILE A 516 8.34 -12.01 19.60
C ILE A 516 8.01 -13.29 20.38
N THR A 517 7.94 -13.21 21.72
CA THR A 517 7.58 -14.36 22.57
C THR A 517 6.37 -14.03 23.44
N GLN A 518 5.57 -15.07 23.71
CA GLN A 518 4.47 -15.03 24.66
C GLN A 518 4.48 -16.36 25.42
N GLY A 519 4.86 -16.32 26.68
CA GLY A 519 5.12 -17.54 27.45
C GLY A 519 6.18 -18.42 26.76
N ASN A 520 5.85 -19.67 26.47
CA ASN A 520 6.72 -20.62 25.75
C ASN A 520 6.58 -20.56 24.22
N LYS A 521 5.73 -19.66 23.66
CA LYS A 521 5.51 -19.54 22.23
C LYS A 521 6.43 -18.48 21.63
N THR A 522 7.11 -18.81 20.55
CA THR A 522 7.97 -17.91 19.77
C THR A 522 7.37 -17.67 18.40
N PHE A 523 7.34 -16.42 17.99
CA PHE A 523 6.96 -15.96 16.65
C PHE A 523 8.21 -15.45 15.95
N ASN A 524 8.45 -15.96 14.76
CA ASN A 524 9.63 -15.68 13.96
C ASN A 524 9.32 -14.74 12.79
N THR A 525 10.36 -14.23 12.16
CA THR A 525 10.28 -13.33 11.02
C THR A 525 9.79 -14.02 9.74
N TRP A 526 9.35 -13.21 8.77
CA TRP A 526 9.03 -13.66 7.43
C TRP A 526 10.28 -14.00 6.62
N ASN A 527 10.16 -15.03 5.79
CA ASN A 527 11.19 -15.50 4.87
C ASN A 527 10.59 -15.88 3.52
N LEU A 528 11.42 -15.86 2.48
CA LEU A 528 11.09 -16.36 1.14
C LEU A 528 12.00 -17.53 0.75
N THR A 529 11.63 -18.25 -0.29
CA THR A 529 12.40 -19.35 -0.86
C THR A 529 12.93 -18.92 -2.24
N PRO A 530 14.22 -18.49 -2.37
CA PRO A 530 14.76 -17.97 -3.63
C PRO A 530 14.68 -18.97 -4.78
N SER A 531 14.87 -20.26 -4.50
CA SER A 531 14.79 -21.34 -5.51
C SER A 531 13.36 -21.64 -5.99
N SER A 532 12.34 -21.06 -5.34
CA SER A 532 10.93 -21.20 -5.68
C SER A 532 10.21 -19.87 -5.41
N PRO A 533 10.51 -18.83 -6.20
CA PRO A 533 10.14 -17.44 -5.88
C PRO A 533 8.64 -17.15 -5.94
N ASP A 534 7.83 -18.03 -6.52
CA ASP A 534 6.35 -17.95 -6.53
C ASP A 534 5.71 -18.53 -5.26
N ASN A 535 6.48 -19.20 -4.41
CA ASN A 535 5.95 -19.77 -3.17
C ASN A 535 5.54 -18.67 -2.19
N GLN A 536 4.54 -18.99 -1.35
CA GLN A 536 4.15 -18.11 -0.25
C GLN A 536 5.31 -17.91 0.74
N ALA A 537 5.37 -16.76 1.36
CA ALA A 537 6.27 -16.48 2.48
C ALA A 537 5.98 -17.41 3.66
N PHE A 538 7.01 -17.73 4.41
CA PHE A 538 6.92 -18.56 5.61
C PHE A 538 7.59 -17.88 6.80
N LYS A 539 7.25 -18.29 8.03
CA LYS A 539 7.86 -17.74 9.25
C LYS A 539 9.02 -18.62 9.70
N GLY A 540 10.20 -18.05 9.85
CA GLY A 540 11.43 -18.75 10.19
C GLY A 540 12.55 -17.81 10.62
N VAL A 541 13.77 -18.28 10.64
CA VAL A 541 14.96 -17.47 10.89
C VAL A 541 15.45 -16.90 9.57
N ASN A 542 15.73 -15.61 9.52
CA ASN A 542 16.32 -14.94 8.37
C ASN A 542 17.82 -14.70 8.60
N ASN A 543 18.66 -15.03 7.62
CA ASN A 543 20.12 -14.88 7.69
C ASN A 543 20.69 -14.10 6.50
N ILE A 544 19.83 -13.48 5.70
CA ILE A 544 20.25 -12.85 4.44
C ILE A 544 19.83 -11.39 4.32
N ASP A 545 18.70 -11.00 4.93
CA ASP A 545 18.21 -9.63 4.87
C ASP A 545 18.64 -8.79 6.07
N ASN A 546 18.91 -7.50 5.87
CA ASN A 546 19.06 -6.51 6.93
C ASN A 546 17.72 -5.85 7.33
N VAL A 547 16.63 -6.58 7.12
CA VAL A 547 15.26 -6.24 7.49
C VAL A 547 14.59 -7.50 8.03
N GLU A 548 14.02 -7.40 9.21
CA GLU A 548 13.22 -8.49 9.77
C GLU A 548 11.89 -7.96 10.30
N LYS A 549 10.80 -8.69 10.00
CA LYS A 549 9.45 -8.34 10.42
C LYS A 549 8.74 -9.56 10.98
N VAL A 550 8.26 -9.43 12.22
CA VAL A 550 7.49 -10.46 12.93
C VAL A 550 6.07 -9.94 13.13
N GLU A 551 5.08 -10.77 12.83
CA GLU A 551 3.66 -10.49 13.02
C GLU A 551 2.99 -11.58 13.82
N VAL A 552 2.25 -11.19 14.86
CA VAL A 552 1.43 -12.07 15.71
C VAL A 552 -0.03 -11.85 15.30
N ASP A 553 -0.51 -12.62 14.34
CA ASP A 553 -1.83 -12.44 13.70
C ASP A 553 -3.00 -12.52 14.70
N THR A 554 -2.81 -13.27 15.78
CA THR A 554 -3.80 -13.51 16.84
C THR A 554 -3.31 -12.96 18.18
N SER A 555 -2.90 -11.69 18.20
CA SER A 555 -2.48 -11.05 19.45
C SER A 555 -3.68 -10.86 20.38
N LEU A 556 -3.55 -11.33 21.59
CA LEU A 556 -4.62 -11.28 22.60
C LEU A 556 -4.53 -9.98 23.37
N VAL A 557 -5.63 -9.25 23.44
CA VAL A 557 -5.73 -8.00 24.21
C VAL A 557 -5.26 -8.21 25.67
N GLY A 558 -4.58 -7.22 26.23
CA GLY A 558 -4.10 -7.24 27.61
C GLY A 558 -3.03 -8.30 27.90
N THR A 559 -2.54 -9.02 26.90
CA THR A 559 -1.48 -10.03 27.03
C THR A 559 -0.12 -9.39 26.79
N ASN A 560 0.85 -9.77 27.61
CA ASN A 560 2.23 -9.30 27.45
C ASN A 560 2.96 -10.14 26.41
N TYR A 561 3.64 -9.44 25.51
CA TYR A 561 4.56 -9.99 24.53
C TYR A 561 5.94 -9.38 24.76
N THR A 562 6.98 -10.18 24.57
CA THR A 562 8.37 -9.72 24.65
C THR A 562 8.97 -9.71 23.25
N VAL A 563 9.33 -8.52 22.76
CA VAL A 563 10.07 -8.31 21.51
C VAL A 563 11.55 -8.37 21.84
N THR A 564 12.30 -9.26 21.21
CA THR A 564 13.73 -9.44 21.47
C THR A 564 14.53 -9.24 20.20
N VAL A 565 15.56 -8.40 20.29
CA VAL A 565 16.60 -8.18 19.27
C VAL A 565 17.91 -8.76 19.79
N LYS A 566 18.51 -9.66 19.05
CA LYS A 566 19.82 -10.25 19.33
C LYS A 566 20.63 -10.32 18.03
N HIS A 567 21.86 -10.78 18.10
CA HIS A 567 22.68 -11.03 16.91
C HIS A 567 23.24 -12.45 16.93
N LYS A 568 23.65 -12.89 15.74
CA LYS A 568 24.42 -14.12 15.55
C LYS A 568 25.89 -13.76 15.29
N GLY A 569 26.77 -14.72 15.57
CA GLY A 569 28.21 -14.54 15.33
C GLY A 569 28.83 -13.35 16.09
N THR A 570 29.82 -12.73 15.48
CA THR A 570 30.50 -11.56 16.01
C THR A 570 30.16 -10.35 15.16
N LEU A 571 29.66 -9.29 15.77
CA LEU A 571 29.37 -8.04 15.05
C LEU A 571 30.67 -7.40 14.59
N GLU A 572 30.76 -7.07 13.31
CA GLU A 572 31.86 -6.25 12.79
C GLU A 572 31.89 -4.90 13.52
N ARG A 573 33.06 -4.44 13.94
CA ARG A 573 33.25 -3.25 14.77
C ARG A 573 32.66 -3.32 16.17
N GLY A 574 32.28 -4.51 16.66
CA GLY A 574 31.82 -4.75 18.02
C GLY A 574 30.40 -4.26 18.33
N GLN A 575 29.71 -3.65 17.38
CA GLN A 575 28.36 -3.14 17.57
C GLN A 575 27.60 -2.98 16.25
N GLN A 576 26.25 -2.95 16.33
CA GLN A 576 25.36 -2.62 15.22
C GLN A 576 24.25 -1.68 15.67
N ASN A 577 24.11 -0.53 15.00
CA ASN A 577 22.94 0.34 15.16
C ASN A 577 21.75 -0.23 14.41
N TYR A 578 20.57 -0.20 15.03
CA TYR A 578 19.33 -0.65 14.40
C TYR A 578 18.16 0.26 14.75
N SER A 579 17.13 0.21 13.93
CA SER A 579 15.83 0.82 14.18
C SER A 579 14.81 -0.28 14.44
N LEU A 580 14.00 -0.13 15.50
CA LEU A 580 12.92 -1.05 15.85
C LEU A 580 11.61 -0.29 15.89
N ILE A 581 10.63 -0.76 15.11
CA ILE A 581 9.26 -0.26 15.07
C ILE A 581 8.34 -1.35 15.63
N ILE A 582 7.45 -0.99 16.58
CA ILE A 582 6.46 -1.89 17.14
C ILE A 582 5.07 -1.26 17.02
N SER A 583 4.06 -2.06 16.67
CA SER A 583 2.65 -1.68 16.62
C SER A 583 1.76 -2.73 17.29
N GLY A 584 0.51 -2.37 17.59
CA GLY A 584 -0.44 -3.26 18.25
C GLY A 584 -0.28 -3.34 19.77
N ALA A 585 0.51 -2.44 20.35
CA ALA A 585 0.74 -2.32 21.78
C ALA A 585 -0.23 -1.33 22.46
N GLY A 586 0.06 -0.92 23.70
CA GLY A 586 -0.67 0.10 24.45
C GLY A 586 -1.96 -0.44 25.10
N GLY A 587 -2.15 -1.74 25.14
CA GLY A 587 -3.25 -2.36 25.85
C GLY A 587 -3.07 -2.30 27.37
N THR A 588 -4.17 -2.46 28.08
CA THR A 588 -4.17 -2.59 29.54
C THR A 588 -4.14 -4.08 29.89
N ALA A 589 -3.22 -4.48 30.73
CA ALA A 589 -3.20 -5.85 31.23
C ALA A 589 -4.48 -6.12 32.03
N TYR A 590 -5.13 -7.27 31.71
CA TYR A 590 -6.31 -7.65 32.48
C TYR A 590 -5.99 -7.81 33.96
N CYS A 591 -6.94 -7.41 34.77
CA CYS A 591 -6.87 -7.62 36.21
C CYS A 591 -6.72 -9.10 36.57
N SER A 592 -5.98 -9.38 37.61
CA SER A 592 -5.91 -10.74 38.17
C SER A 592 -7.27 -11.15 38.77
N SER A 593 -7.58 -12.44 38.65
CA SER A 593 -8.74 -13.04 39.31
C SER A 593 -8.38 -14.49 39.67
N ALA A 594 -8.43 -14.81 40.94
CA ALA A 594 -8.11 -16.16 41.42
C ALA A 594 -8.71 -16.40 42.79
N ALA A 595 -8.98 -17.65 43.09
CA ALA A 595 -9.22 -18.07 44.46
C ALA A 595 -7.93 -18.00 45.33
N THR A 596 -8.07 -17.71 46.61
CA THR A 596 -6.92 -17.74 47.55
C THR A 596 -6.66 -19.16 48.07
N SER A 597 -7.60 -20.08 47.91
CA SER A 597 -7.48 -21.48 48.33
C SER A 597 -8.08 -22.41 47.27
N ASN A 598 -7.40 -23.50 47.02
CA ASN A 598 -7.86 -24.54 46.10
C ASN A 598 -8.65 -25.66 46.83
N ALA A 599 -8.99 -25.47 48.10
CA ALA A 599 -9.77 -26.43 48.90
C ALA A 599 -11.29 -26.42 48.59
N GLY A 600 -11.76 -25.34 47.86
CA GLY A 600 -13.16 -25.18 47.52
C GLY A 600 -13.54 -25.79 46.19
N THR A 601 -14.52 -25.12 45.58
CA THR A 601 -15.07 -25.54 44.29
C THR A 601 -14.03 -25.42 43.18
N LYS A 602 -13.97 -26.49 42.35
CA LYS A 602 -13.16 -26.53 41.10
C LYS A 602 -14.04 -26.88 39.92
N ILE A 603 -13.54 -26.49 38.72
CA ILE A 603 -14.14 -26.84 37.43
C ILE A 603 -13.41 -28.13 36.94
N ASP A 604 -14.06 -29.32 37.03
CA ASP A 604 -13.52 -30.56 36.50
C ASP A 604 -13.51 -30.62 35.00
N SER A 605 -14.58 -30.08 34.38
CA SER A 605 -14.66 -29.91 32.95
C SER A 605 -15.53 -28.73 32.59
N ILE A 606 -15.22 -28.11 31.49
CA ILE A 606 -16.00 -27.02 30.86
C ILE A 606 -16.09 -27.27 29.38
N GLN A 607 -17.25 -26.98 28.80
CA GLN A 607 -17.50 -26.92 27.38
C GLN A 607 -18.11 -25.56 27.04
N LEU A 608 -17.52 -24.90 26.06
CA LEU A 608 -17.99 -23.62 25.50
C LEU A 608 -18.08 -23.78 23.98
N ASN A 609 -19.28 -23.86 23.43
CA ASN A 609 -19.53 -24.14 22.00
C ASN A 609 -18.63 -25.30 21.46
N ASN A 610 -17.61 -24.93 20.68
CA ASN A 610 -16.71 -25.85 19.97
C ASN A 610 -15.55 -26.40 20.81
N ILE A 611 -15.32 -25.86 22.01
CA ILE A 611 -14.19 -26.30 22.84
C ILE A 611 -14.67 -27.13 24.02
N LYS A 612 -13.81 -28.07 24.42
CA LYS A 612 -13.97 -28.81 25.67
C LYS A 612 -12.61 -28.88 26.36
N PHE A 613 -12.61 -28.53 27.63
CA PHE A 613 -11.43 -28.61 28.49
C PHE A 613 -11.77 -29.43 29.74
N SER A 614 -10.87 -30.27 30.19
CA SER A 614 -11.03 -31.08 31.40
C SER A 614 -9.71 -31.22 32.15
N LYS A 615 -9.75 -31.24 33.46
CA LYS A 615 -8.58 -31.41 34.32
C LYS A 615 -8.93 -32.18 35.58
N THR A 616 -7.91 -32.70 36.24
CA THR A 616 -8.02 -33.40 37.50
C THR A 616 -7.45 -32.64 38.70
N THR A 617 -6.68 -31.59 38.43
CA THR A 617 -6.05 -30.73 39.44
C THR A 617 -7.03 -29.72 39.99
N ALA A 618 -6.87 -29.34 41.26
CA ALA A 618 -7.56 -28.18 41.83
C ALA A 618 -6.66 -26.93 41.67
N ASP A 619 -7.07 -26.00 40.84
CA ASP A 619 -6.34 -24.78 40.54
C ASP A 619 -7.17 -23.56 40.95
N ASN A 620 -6.51 -22.46 41.34
CA ASN A 620 -7.16 -21.21 41.67
C ASN A 620 -7.46 -20.38 40.43
N TYR A 621 -6.62 -20.55 39.41
CA TYR A 621 -6.69 -19.88 38.11
C TYR A 621 -6.14 -20.81 37.02
N VAL A 622 -6.79 -20.80 35.87
CA VAL A 622 -6.32 -21.51 34.68
C VAL A 622 -6.32 -20.57 33.47
N ASP A 623 -5.18 -20.46 32.82
CA ASP A 623 -5.07 -19.73 31.54
C ASP A 623 -5.30 -20.68 30.35
N ASN A 624 -6.48 -20.63 29.80
CA ASN A 624 -6.91 -21.36 28.61
C ASN A 624 -7.02 -20.43 27.39
N THR A 625 -6.35 -19.31 27.38
CA THR A 625 -6.45 -18.33 26.27
C THR A 625 -5.92 -18.87 24.92
N ALA A 626 -5.19 -19.98 24.92
CA ALA A 626 -4.84 -20.71 23.71
C ALA A 626 -6.02 -21.48 23.08
N LEU A 627 -7.13 -21.64 23.80
CA LEU A 627 -8.37 -22.27 23.29
C LEU A 627 -9.34 -21.22 22.79
N PHE A 628 -9.73 -21.34 21.52
CA PHE A 628 -10.62 -20.38 20.86
C PHE A 628 -12.07 -20.85 20.90
N VAL A 629 -12.89 -20.16 21.70
CA VAL A 629 -14.35 -20.30 21.70
C VAL A 629 -14.90 -19.58 20.49
N ASN A 630 -15.54 -20.30 19.57
CA ASN A 630 -16.18 -19.68 18.41
C ASN A 630 -17.52 -19.08 18.84
N GLY A 631 -17.72 -17.81 18.52
CA GLY A 631 -18.97 -17.10 18.74
C GLY A 631 -19.36 -16.30 17.49
N GLU A 632 -20.67 -16.23 17.22
CA GLU A 632 -21.22 -15.47 16.10
C GLU A 632 -21.78 -14.14 16.60
N SER A 633 -21.64 -13.06 15.85
CA SER A 633 -22.28 -11.80 16.20
C SER A 633 -23.79 -12.01 16.34
N ASN A 634 -24.38 -11.50 17.42
CA ASN A 634 -25.80 -11.72 17.77
C ASN A 634 -26.19 -13.21 17.89
N GLY A 635 -25.21 -14.10 18.06
CA GLY A 635 -25.42 -15.52 18.29
C GLY A 635 -25.36 -15.85 19.77
N SER A 636 -25.55 -17.14 20.13
CA SER A 636 -25.57 -17.65 21.51
C SER A 636 -24.36 -18.59 21.73
N VAL A 637 -23.75 -18.53 22.90
CA VAL A 637 -22.71 -19.45 23.34
C VAL A 637 -23.31 -20.41 24.40
N SER A 638 -23.19 -21.71 24.13
CA SER A 638 -23.57 -22.73 25.10
C SER A 638 -22.43 -22.97 26.08
N LEU A 639 -22.77 -23.02 27.36
CA LEU A 639 -21.87 -23.31 28.46
C LEU A 639 -22.35 -24.58 29.16
N PHE A 640 -21.46 -25.58 29.29
CA PHE A 640 -21.65 -26.71 30.17
C PHE A 640 -20.41 -26.85 31.06
N MET A 641 -20.64 -27.08 32.36
CA MET A 641 -19.56 -27.33 33.34
C MET A 641 -19.91 -28.47 34.25
N ARG A 642 -18.87 -29.21 34.68
CA ARG A 642 -18.94 -30.13 35.81
C ARG A 642 -18.12 -29.55 36.94
N LEU A 643 -18.78 -29.36 38.10
CA LEU A 643 -18.20 -28.79 39.30
C LEU A 643 -18.08 -29.85 40.41
N SER A 644 -16.93 -29.83 41.08
CA SER A 644 -16.73 -30.59 42.30
C SER A 644 -16.12 -29.71 43.39
N SER A 645 -16.07 -30.23 44.62
CA SER A 645 -15.41 -29.56 45.74
C SER A 645 -14.71 -30.61 46.58
N ALA A 646 -13.54 -30.25 47.09
CA ALA A 646 -12.81 -31.06 48.09
C ALA A 646 -13.49 -31.02 49.49
N ASP A 647 -14.27 -29.94 49.74
CA ASP A 647 -15.05 -29.76 50.95
C ASP A 647 -16.49 -30.23 50.74
N ALA A 648 -16.99 -31.11 51.64
CA ALA A 648 -18.36 -31.64 51.56
C ALA A 648 -19.44 -30.65 52.00
N THR A 649 -19.07 -29.44 52.38
CA THR A 649 -20.02 -28.40 52.78
C THR A 649 -20.77 -27.86 51.56
N ASN A 650 -22.10 -27.78 51.64
CA ASN A 650 -23.01 -27.29 50.61
C ASN A 650 -22.98 -25.73 50.56
N ASN A 651 -21.90 -25.15 50.11
CA ASN A 651 -21.82 -23.70 49.94
C ASN A 651 -22.48 -23.29 48.61
N ASN A 652 -23.21 -22.16 48.64
CA ASN A 652 -23.73 -21.57 47.41
C ASN A 652 -22.57 -21.14 46.52
N ARG A 653 -22.66 -21.50 45.23
CA ARG A 653 -21.74 -21.13 44.19
C ARG A 653 -22.42 -20.29 43.15
N PHE A 654 -21.70 -19.38 42.57
CA PHE A 654 -22.18 -18.57 41.48
C PHE A 654 -21.18 -18.63 40.31
N VAL A 655 -21.76 -18.75 39.11
CA VAL A 655 -21.02 -18.69 37.84
C VAL A 655 -21.27 -17.33 37.22
N LYS A 656 -20.21 -16.63 36.90
CA LYS A 656 -20.26 -15.43 36.06
C LYS A 656 -19.36 -15.56 34.85
N VAL A 657 -19.84 -15.06 33.71
CA VAL A 657 -19.08 -14.99 32.45
C VAL A 657 -18.97 -13.53 32.02
N PHE A 658 -17.76 -13.12 31.71
CA PHE A 658 -17.42 -11.78 31.25
C PHE A 658 -16.75 -11.86 29.88
N ILE A 659 -17.04 -10.89 29.00
CA ILE A 659 -16.41 -10.79 27.69
C ILE A 659 -16.04 -9.31 27.46
N ASP A 660 -14.76 -9.02 27.22
CA ASP A 660 -14.28 -7.68 26.86
C ASP A 660 -14.61 -7.40 25.38
N TYR A 661 -15.82 -6.90 25.12
CA TYR A 661 -16.30 -6.66 23.76
C TYR A 661 -15.62 -5.50 23.05
N ASN A 662 -15.18 -4.49 23.78
CA ASN A 662 -14.56 -3.30 23.24
C ASN A 662 -13.02 -3.38 23.15
N ASN A 663 -12.43 -4.49 23.62
CA ASN A 663 -10.99 -4.75 23.65
C ASN A 663 -10.18 -3.67 24.37
N ASN A 664 -10.73 -3.10 25.45
CA ASN A 664 -10.01 -2.10 26.25
C ASN A 664 -9.12 -2.69 27.35
N GLY A 665 -9.13 -4.04 27.55
CA GLY A 665 -8.38 -4.74 28.58
C GLY A 665 -9.03 -4.70 29.97
N LEU A 666 -10.25 -4.23 30.07
CA LEU A 666 -11.05 -4.19 31.28
C LEU A 666 -12.30 -5.08 31.10
N PHE A 667 -12.98 -5.38 32.17
CA PHE A 667 -14.33 -5.97 32.13
C PHE A 667 -15.31 -4.94 32.65
N ASP A 668 -15.94 -4.22 31.75
CA ASP A 668 -16.92 -3.18 32.06
C ASP A 668 -18.25 -3.78 32.52
N THR A 669 -19.14 -2.98 33.09
CA THR A 669 -20.41 -3.46 33.65
C THR A 669 -21.34 -4.07 32.60
N ASN A 670 -21.28 -3.59 31.36
CA ASN A 670 -22.04 -4.10 30.20
C ASN A 670 -21.40 -5.34 29.56
N GLU A 671 -20.26 -5.80 30.06
CA GLU A 671 -19.52 -6.97 29.57
C GLU A 671 -19.70 -8.22 30.43
N LEU A 672 -20.50 -8.11 31.49
CA LEU A 672 -21.02 -9.25 32.20
C LEU A 672 -22.17 -9.89 31.40
N VAL A 673 -21.87 -11.04 30.77
CA VAL A 673 -22.80 -11.67 29.82
C VAL A 673 -23.67 -12.78 30.47
N HIS A 674 -23.21 -13.31 31.61
CA HIS A 674 -23.97 -14.35 32.33
C HIS A 674 -23.79 -14.26 33.83
N THR A 675 -24.86 -14.53 34.58
CA THR A 675 -24.85 -14.70 36.02
C THR A 675 -25.80 -15.84 36.39
N SER A 676 -25.31 -16.87 37.05
CA SER A 676 -26.16 -17.97 37.54
C SER A 676 -26.97 -17.58 38.78
N ALA A 677 -28.07 -18.30 39.05
CA ALA A 677 -28.60 -18.45 40.41
C ALA A 677 -27.59 -19.19 41.30
N ALA A 678 -27.84 -19.30 42.58
CA ALA A 678 -27.04 -20.15 43.45
C ALA A 678 -27.10 -21.60 42.99
N ILE A 679 -25.91 -22.23 42.85
CA ILE A 679 -25.81 -23.62 42.39
C ILE A 679 -25.04 -24.45 43.41
N THR A 680 -25.19 -25.77 43.34
CA THR A 680 -24.47 -26.75 44.10
C THR A 680 -23.44 -27.49 43.21
N ASN A 681 -22.66 -28.42 43.77
CA ASN A 681 -21.80 -29.30 42.98
C ASN A 681 -22.60 -30.11 41.98
N GLY A 682 -21.96 -30.49 40.87
CA GLY A 682 -22.50 -31.31 39.82
C GLY A 682 -22.47 -30.59 38.46
N ASP A 683 -23.34 -31.00 37.57
CA ASP A 683 -23.44 -30.45 36.23
C ASP A 683 -24.21 -29.14 36.19
N TYR A 684 -23.67 -28.15 35.52
CA TYR A 684 -24.29 -26.84 35.26
C TYR A 684 -24.34 -26.54 33.79
N SER A 685 -25.46 -26.08 33.30
CA SER A 685 -25.65 -25.67 31.90
C SER A 685 -26.28 -24.31 31.82
N ALA A 686 -25.86 -23.49 30.89
CA ALA A 686 -26.43 -22.19 30.55
C ALA A 686 -26.15 -21.83 29.08
N ASN A 687 -26.90 -20.85 28.56
CA ASN A 687 -26.58 -20.15 27.33
C ASN A 687 -26.47 -18.66 27.64
N PHE A 688 -25.62 -17.96 26.92
CA PHE A 688 -25.53 -16.50 26.96
C PHE A 688 -25.35 -15.94 25.55
N ASP A 689 -26.00 -14.81 25.29
CA ASP A 689 -26.00 -14.20 23.97
C ASP A 689 -24.88 -13.22 23.81
N LEU A 690 -24.30 -13.20 22.61
CA LEU A 690 -23.29 -12.23 22.21
C LEU A 690 -23.97 -10.98 21.65
N ILE A 691 -23.33 -9.82 21.81
CA ILE A 691 -23.83 -8.57 21.26
C ILE A 691 -23.82 -8.59 19.72
N SER A 692 -24.67 -7.74 19.12
CA SER A 692 -24.63 -7.46 17.68
C SER A 692 -23.38 -6.64 17.29
N ASN A 693 -23.05 -6.66 16.02
CA ASN A 693 -21.95 -5.86 15.43
C ASN A 693 -20.53 -6.25 15.88
N LEU A 694 -20.29 -7.49 16.28
CA LEU A 694 -18.94 -8.01 16.48
C LEU A 694 -18.23 -8.19 15.14
N ILE A 695 -16.95 -7.86 15.09
CA ILE A 695 -16.15 -7.93 13.87
C ILE A 695 -15.65 -9.36 13.68
N VAL A 696 -15.94 -9.96 12.54
CA VAL A 696 -15.45 -11.31 12.17
C VAL A 696 -13.91 -11.36 12.23
N ASN A 697 -13.38 -12.44 12.78
CA ASN A 697 -11.97 -12.61 13.12
C ASN A 697 -11.44 -11.70 14.23
N GLN A 698 -12.31 -11.02 14.97
CA GLN A 698 -11.92 -10.37 16.21
C GLN A 698 -11.64 -11.45 17.27
N PHE A 699 -10.63 -11.21 18.08
CA PHE A 699 -10.26 -12.02 19.25
C PHE A 699 -10.37 -11.16 20.49
N THR A 700 -11.06 -11.68 21.51
CA THR A 700 -11.19 -11.00 22.79
C THR A 700 -11.20 -11.97 23.96
N LYS A 701 -10.96 -11.47 25.17
CA LYS A 701 -10.93 -12.29 26.37
C LYS A 701 -12.35 -12.65 26.84
N LEU A 702 -12.55 -13.93 27.11
CA LEU A 702 -13.71 -14.48 27.79
C LEU A 702 -13.23 -15.06 29.13
N ARG A 703 -13.78 -14.56 30.24
CA ARG A 703 -13.48 -15.00 31.60
C ARG A 703 -14.67 -15.70 32.23
N VAL A 704 -14.44 -16.88 32.76
CA VAL A 704 -15.41 -17.64 33.56
C VAL A 704 -14.94 -17.64 35.01
N VAL A 705 -15.75 -17.14 35.92
CA VAL A 705 -15.51 -17.14 37.37
C VAL A 705 -16.54 -18.01 38.05
N VAL A 706 -16.09 -19.02 38.79
CA VAL A 706 -16.92 -19.82 39.68
C VAL A 706 -16.44 -19.56 41.08
N ALA A 707 -17.27 -18.94 41.92
CA ALA A 707 -16.88 -18.62 43.29
C ALA A 707 -17.93 -19.01 44.32
N GLU A 708 -17.49 -19.50 45.47
CA GLU A 708 -18.34 -19.69 46.63
C GLU A 708 -18.60 -18.33 47.29
N ALA A 709 -19.86 -17.92 47.42
CA ALA A 709 -20.20 -16.58 47.89
C ALA A 709 -21.62 -16.61 48.53
N THR A 710 -21.90 -15.62 49.32
CA THR A 710 -23.25 -15.42 49.94
C THR A 710 -24.27 -14.86 48.95
N ALA A 711 -23.78 -14.17 47.91
CA ALA A 711 -24.60 -13.58 46.88
C ALA A 711 -23.84 -13.46 45.54
N ALA A 712 -24.52 -13.56 44.42
CA ALA A 712 -23.93 -13.37 43.07
C ALA A 712 -23.25 -12.00 42.93
N ALA A 713 -23.75 -10.96 43.58
CA ALA A 713 -23.18 -9.61 43.52
C ALA A 713 -21.72 -9.54 44.02
N SER A 714 -21.34 -10.44 44.91
CA SER A 714 -19.98 -10.49 45.46
C SER A 714 -18.95 -11.12 44.51
N VAL A 715 -19.38 -11.76 43.43
CA VAL A 715 -18.49 -12.34 42.40
C VAL A 715 -18.22 -11.32 41.33
N THR A 716 -16.94 -10.96 41.17
CA THR A 716 -16.46 -9.93 40.23
C THR A 716 -15.52 -10.53 39.19
N ALA A 717 -15.31 -9.82 38.10
CA ALA A 717 -14.32 -10.23 37.07
C ALA A 717 -12.89 -10.15 37.60
N CYS A 718 -12.63 -9.29 38.56
CA CYS A 718 -11.29 -8.93 39.08
C CYS A 718 -11.19 -9.13 40.59
N GLY A 719 -9.94 -9.39 41.04
CA GLY A 719 -9.61 -9.53 42.46
C GLY A 719 -9.59 -10.97 42.94
N ASN A 720 -9.16 -11.15 44.18
CA ASN A 720 -9.11 -12.46 44.81
C ASN A 720 -10.40 -12.73 45.60
N TYR A 721 -10.80 -13.97 45.62
CA TYR A 721 -11.92 -14.51 46.41
C TYR A 721 -11.47 -15.79 47.15
N THR A 722 -12.21 -16.22 48.17
CA THR A 722 -11.69 -17.25 49.08
C THR A 722 -11.66 -18.65 48.44
N LEU A 723 -12.76 -19.11 47.89
CA LEU A 723 -12.95 -20.45 47.35
C LEU A 723 -13.59 -20.40 45.94
N GLY A 724 -13.07 -21.23 45.03
CA GLY A 724 -13.57 -21.28 43.63
C GLY A 724 -12.46 -21.36 42.62
N GLU A 725 -12.74 -21.00 41.38
CA GLU A 725 -11.80 -21.07 40.27
C GLU A 725 -12.14 -20.04 39.20
N THR A 726 -11.12 -19.36 38.64
CA THR A 726 -11.24 -18.55 37.43
C THR A 726 -10.57 -19.24 36.25
N GLN A 727 -11.22 -19.22 35.09
CA GLN A 727 -10.64 -19.67 33.83
C GLN A 727 -10.80 -18.59 32.76
N ASP A 728 -9.71 -18.28 32.05
CA ASP A 728 -9.68 -17.33 30.93
C ASP A 728 -9.57 -18.08 29.60
N TYR A 729 -10.37 -17.66 28.62
CA TYR A 729 -10.42 -18.18 27.26
C TYR A 729 -10.30 -17.04 26.25
N THR A 730 -10.15 -17.36 24.97
CA THR A 730 -10.25 -16.40 23.88
C THR A 730 -11.56 -16.64 23.11
N LEU A 731 -12.44 -15.65 23.07
CA LEU A 731 -13.56 -15.64 22.12
C LEU A 731 -13.03 -15.25 20.74
N ARG A 732 -13.30 -16.09 19.73
CA ARG A 732 -13.05 -15.80 18.33
C ARG A 732 -14.38 -15.56 17.63
N VAL A 733 -14.57 -14.37 17.09
CA VAL A 733 -15.76 -14.04 16.31
C VAL A 733 -15.66 -14.71 14.94
N VAL A 734 -16.61 -15.60 14.63
CA VAL A 734 -16.66 -16.30 13.35
C VAL A 734 -17.80 -15.75 12.48
N ASN A 735 -17.77 -16.08 11.18
CA ASN A 735 -18.87 -15.72 10.29
C ASN A 735 -20.22 -16.20 10.86
N PRO A 736 -21.27 -15.39 10.77
CA PRO A 736 -22.60 -15.79 11.20
C PRO A 736 -23.09 -17.01 10.40
N SER A 737 -23.91 -17.83 11.00
CA SER A 737 -24.55 -18.95 10.30
C SER A 737 -25.56 -18.45 9.25
N ASN A 738 -26.30 -17.40 9.57
CA ASN A 738 -27.31 -16.81 8.70
C ASN A 738 -27.08 -15.28 8.61
N ASP A 739 -26.74 -14.80 7.42
CA ASP A 739 -26.59 -13.37 7.13
C ASP A 739 -26.81 -13.16 5.63
N VAL A 740 -27.87 -12.43 5.29
CA VAL A 740 -28.14 -11.98 3.93
C VAL A 740 -27.93 -10.48 3.85
N GLN A 741 -27.13 -10.03 2.90
CA GLN A 741 -26.87 -8.61 2.70
C GLN A 741 -27.37 -8.15 1.33
N LEU A 742 -28.07 -7.01 1.29
CA LEU A 742 -28.28 -6.27 0.05
C LEU A 742 -27.05 -5.38 -0.21
N LEU A 743 -26.34 -5.65 -1.30
CA LEU A 743 -25.11 -4.92 -1.63
C LEU A 743 -25.38 -3.67 -2.46
N GLU A 744 -26.33 -3.74 -3.40
CA GLU A 744 -26.50 -2.68 -4.38
C GLU A 744 -27.88 -2.80 -5.07
N ILE A 745 -28.50 -1.66 -5.36
CA ILE A 745 -29.55 -1.55 -6.37
C ILE A 745 -28.88 -1.14 -7.68
N THR A 746 -28.71 -2.09 -8.60
CA THR A 746 -27.94 -1.87 -9.84
C THR A 746 -28.77 -1.23 -10.94
N ASN A 747 -30.09 -1.44 -10.93
CA ASN A 747 -31.02 -0.79 -11.85
C ASN A 747 -32.34 -0.51 -11.11
N PRO A 748 -32.80 0.72 -11.11
CA PRO A 748 -32.03 1.93 -11.43
C PRO A 748 -31.01 2.23 -10.34
N SER A 749 -29.81 2.61 -10.72
CA SER A 749 -28.70 2.90 -9.78
C SER A 749 -28.84 4.23 -9.04
N GLY A 750 -29.99 4.87 -9.16
CA GLY A 750 -30.27 6.21 -8.64
C GLY A 750 -29.95 7.32 -9.65
N GLY A 751 -30.25 8.57 -9.29
CA GLY A 751 -30.03 9.74 -10.14
C GLY A 751 -31.19 10.03 -11.08
N VAL A 752 -30.89 10.65 -12.24
CA VAL A 752 -31.92 11.06 -13.21
C VAL A 752 -32.30 9.91 -14.15
N SER A 753 -33.59 9.67 -14.36
CA SER A 753 -34.09 8.67 -15.30
C SER A 753 -35.25 9.20 -16.14
N GLU A 754 -35.15 9.02 -17.45
CA GLU A 754 -36.23 9.37 -18.41
C GLU A 754 -37.09 8.19 -18.81
N LYS A 755 -36.80 6.99 -18.32
CA LYS A 755 -37.60 5.79 -18.62
C LYS A 755 -38.92 5.85 -17.88
N THR A 756 -40.02 5.66 -18.60
CA THR A 756 -41.37 5.62 -18.02
C THR A 756 -41.69 4.29 -17.36
N VAL A 757 -40.98 3.23 -17.69
CA VAL A 757 -41.11 1.89 -17.10
C VAL A 757 -39.70 1.34 -16.80
N GLN A 758 -39.52 0.86 -15.57
CA GLN A 758 -38.22 0.27 -15.15
C GLN A 758 -38.43 -0.99 -14.34
N TYR A 759 -37.53 -1.96 -14.52
CA TYR A 759 -37.39 -3.11 -13.65
C TYR A 759 -36.30 -2.85 -12.62
N VAL A 760 -36.54 -3.17 -11.36
CA VAL A 760 -35.56 -3.01 -10.30
C VAL A 760 -34.66 -4.25 -10.24
N THR A 761 -33.36 -4.03 -10.26
CA THR A 761 -32.35 -5.10 -10.16
C THR A 761 -31.45 -4.85 -8.96
N VAL A 762 -31.23 -5.89 -8.17
CA VAL A 762 -30.44 -5.83 -6.93
C VAL A 762 -29.33 -6.88 -6.94
N LYS A 763 -28.23 -6.58 -6.23
CA LYS A 763 -27.22 -7.57 -5.86
C LYS A 763 -27.43 -7.97 -4.40
N VAL A 764 -27.48 -9.26 -4.16
CA VAL A 764 -27.67 -9.85 -2.83
C VAL A 764 -26.54 -10.83 -2.55
N ALA A 765 -25.92 -10.68 -1.39
CA ALA A 765 -24.86 -11.58 -0.92
C ALA A 765 -25.37 -12.48 0.21
N ASN A 766 -24.89 -13.70 0.26
CA ASN A 766 -24.98 -14.56 1.44
C ASN A 766 -23.65 -14.48 2.21
N ASN A 767 -23.59 -13.68 3.24
CA ASN A 767 -22.41 -13.59 4.12
C ASN A 767 -22.43 -14.67 5.22
N GLY A 768 -23.54 -15.39 5.36
CA GLY A 768 -23.67 -16.50 6.30
C GLY A 768 -23.03 -17.77 5.79
N ALA A 769 -22.77 -18.70 6.72
CA ALA A 769 -22.22 -20.02 6.41
C ALA A 769 -23.27 -20.96 5.81
N ASN A 770 -24.55 -20.76 6.14
CA ASN A 770 -25.63 -21.60 5.67
C ASN A 770 -26.08 -21.24 4.26
N ARG A 771 -26.38 -22.27 3.46
CA ARG A 771 -26.97 -22.08 2.13
C ARG A 771 -28.39 -21.52 2.24
N LEU A 772 -28.66 -20.42 1.54
CA LEU A 772 -29.98 -19.82 1.44
C LEU A 772 -30.78 -20.43 0.28
N THR A 773 -32.06 -20.66 0.51
CA THR A 773 -33.05 -21.10 -0.50
C THR A 773 -34.40 -20.43 -0.22
N ASN A 774 -35.20 -20.20 -1.27
CA ASN A 774 -36.49 -19.55 -1.12
C ASN A 774 -36.41 -18.22 -0.38
N LEU A 775 -35.47 -17.38 -0.74
CA LEU A 775 -35.21 -16.11 -0.09
C LEU A 775 -36.25 -15.07 -0.49
N PRO A 776 -37.08 -14.56 0.47
CA PRO A 776 -38.04 -13.50 0.18
C PRO A 776 -37.31 -12.17 -0.03
N LEU A 777 -37.64 -11.49 -1.12
CA LEU A 777 -37.16 -10.16 -1.48
C LEU A 777 -38.34 -9.21 -1.54
N ASN A 778 -38.26 -8.07 -0.88
CA ASN A 778 -39.29 -7.06 -0.85
C ASN A 778 -38.82 -5.82 -1.61
N LEU A 779 -39.77 -5.17 -2.31
CA LEU A 779 -39.52 -3.93 -3.03
C LEU A 779 -40.61 -2.93 -2.67
N GLU A 780 -40.26 -1.82 -2.06
CA GLU A 780 -41.12 -0.68 -1.81
C GLU A 780 -40.71 0.49 -2.70
N VAL A 781 -41.67 1.11 -3.36
CA VAL A 781 -41.43 2.32 -4.14
C VAL A 781 -42.36 3.43 -3.64
N LYS A 782 -41.78 4.55 -3.29
CA LYS A 782 -42.48 5.75 -2.85
C LYS A 782 -42.34 6.87 -3.88
N LYS A 783 -43.40 7.59 -4.11
CA LYS A 783 -43.43 8.87 -4.82
C LYS A 783 -43.65 9.97 -3.77
N GLY A 784 -42.61 10.74 -3.50
CA GLY A 784 -42.54 11.56 -2.29
C GLY A 784 -42.72 10.69 -1.04
N ASN A 785 -43.75 10.97 -0.22
CA ASN A 785 -44.06 10.17 0.99
C ASN A 785 -45.08 9.06 0.74
N ALA A 786 -45.69 8.97 -0.45
CA ALA A 786 -46.73 8.00 -0.74
C ALA A 786 -46.16 6.70 -1.31
N THR A 787 -46.45 5.56 -0.69
CA THR A 787 -46.10 4.25 -1.25
C THR A 787 -47.00 3.95 -2.45
N ILE A 788 -46.42 3.78 -3.62
CA ILE A 788 -47.08 3.50 -4.89
C ILE A 788 -46.96 2.03 -5.32
N LEU A 789 -45.95 1.34 -4.81
CA LEU A 789 -45.71 -0.07 -5.05
C LEU A 789 -45.09 -0.70 -3.81
N ASN A 790 -45.67 -1.85 -3.40
CA ASN A 790 -45.05 -2.68 -2.36
C ASN A 790 -45.31 -4.15 -2.73
N ILE A 791 -44.25 -4.84 -3.12
CA ILE A 791 -44.31 -6.22 -3.62
C ILE A 791 -43.32 -7.10 -2.90
N LYS A 792 -43.65 -8.38 -2.87
CA LYS A 792 -42.81 -9.42 -2.32
C LYS A 792 -42.63 -10.52 -3.36
N GLU A 793 -41.38 -10.80 -3.70
CA GLU A 793 -41.06 -11.89 -4.60
C GLU A 793 -40.08 -12.85 -3.87
N THR A 794 -39.94 -14.07 -4.39
CA THR A 794 -39.09 -15.07 -3.76
C THR A 794 -38.04 -15.56 -4.75
N PHE A 795 -36.78 -15.43 -4.39
CA PHE A 795 -35.70 -16.10 -5.11
C PHE A 795 -35.72 -17.59 -4.76
N THR A 796 -36.06 -18.43 -5.72
CA THR A 796 -36.21 -19.91 -5.54
C THR A 796 -34.92 -20.68 -5.80
N GLY A 797 -33.82 -19.99 -6.21
CA GLY A 797 -32.50 -20.58 -6.44
C GLY A 797 -31.80 -20.97 -5.15
N ARG A 798 -30.54 -21.31 -5.30
CA ARG A 798 -29.63 -21.61 -4.18
C ARG A 798 -28.53 -20.56 -4.15
N LEU A 799 -28.23 -20.04 -2.94
CA LEU A 799 -27.14 -19.09 -2.73
C LEU A 799 -26.27 -19.61 -1.59
N TYR A 800 -25.06 -20.07 -1.92
CA TYR A 800 -24.12 -20.62 -0.95
C TYR A 800 -23.38 -19.50 -0.20
N GLY A 801 -22.74 -19.84 0.91
CA GLY A 801 -21.96 -18.89 1.68
C GLY A 801 -20.88 -18.19 0.85
N SER A 802 -20.77 -16.89 1.01
CA SER A 802 -19.88 -15.99 0.25
C SER A 802 -20.25 -15.79 -1.23
N GLU A 803 -21.38 -16.32 -1.70
CA GLU A 803 -21.87 -16.06 -3.05
C GLU A 803 -22.68 -14.78 -3.15
N ILE A 804 -22.62 -14.15 -4.32
CA ILE A 804 -23.42 -12.97 -4.68
C ILE A 804 -24.31 -13.34 -5.86
N MET A 805 -25.60 -12.99 -5.76
CA MET A 805 -26.54 -13.12 -6.88
C MET A 805 -27.02 -11.75 -7.35
N THR A 806 -27.43 -11.69 -8.60
CA THR A 806 -28.21 -10.57 -9.15
C THR A 806 -29.66 -11.00 -9.33
N TYR A 807 -30.60 -10.22 -8.79
CA TYR A 807 -32.02 -10.48 -8.90
C TYR A 807 -32.73 -9.30 -9.51
N THR A 808 -33.60 -9.55 -10.52
CA THR A 808 -34.45 -8.54 -11.15
C THR A 808 -35.87 -8.81 -10.77
N PHE A 809 -36.55 -7.86 -10.09
CA PHE A 809 -37.98 -7.94 -9.77
C PHE A 809 -38.79 -7.97 -11.05
N GLN A 810 -39.77 -8.86 -11.08
CA GLN A 810 -40.57 -9.11 -12.28
C GLN A 810 -41.67 -8.03 -12.48
N THR A 811 -42.04 -7.33 -11.42
CA THR A 811 -42.98 -6.24 -11.49
C THR A 811 -42.24 -4.93 -11.79
N PRO A 812 -42.53 -4.30 -12.96
CA PRO A 812 -41.88 -3.02 -13.28
C PRO A 812 -42.53 -1.88 -12.48
N ILE A 813 -41.74 -0.82 -12.30
CA ILE A 813 -42.20 0.45 -11.77
C ILE A 813 -42.54 1.42 -12.91
N SER A 814 -43.69 2.11 -12.79
CA SER A 814 -44.07 3.19 -13.70
C SER A 814 -43.56 4.52 -13.14
N ILE A 815 -42.84 5.29 -13.95
CA ILE A 815 -42.24 6.57 -13.57
C ILE A 815 -42.91 7.68 -14.38
N GLU A 816 -43.50 8.63 -13.68
CA GLU A 816 -44.11 9.83 -14.26
C GLU A 816 -43.01 10.94 -14.30
N LEU A 817 -43.11 11.81 -15.28
CA LEU A 817 -42.21 12.95 -15.40
C LEU A 817 -42.33 13.94 -14.23
N ASN A 818 -41.24 14.64 -13.93
CA ASN A 818 -41.17 15.67 -12.87
C ASN A 818 -41.49 15.16 -11.46
N GLN A 819 -41.10 13.94 -11.15
CA GLN A 819 -41.34 13.29 -9.86
C GLN A 819 -40.07 12.71 -9.28
N THR A 820 -40.01 12.59 -7.96
CA THR A 820 -38.92 11.90 -7.25
C THR A 820 -39.47 10.61 -6.65
N TYR A 821 -38.75 9.52 -6.88
CA TYR A 821 -39.09 8.20 -6.38
C TYR A 821 -38.01 7.70 -5.46
N THR A 822 -38.43 7.13 -4.33
CA THR A 822 -37.54 6.40 -3.43
C THR A 822 -37.82 4.92 -3.57
N ILE A 823 -36.80 4.14 -3.92
CA ILE A 823 -36.88 2.70 -4.12
C ILE A 823 -36.13 2.05 -2.96
N THR A 824 -36.80 1.25 -2.16
CA THR A 824 -36.22 0.46 -1.09
C THR A 824 -36.36 -1.01 -1.41
N ALA A 825 -35.25 -1.71 -1.55
CA ALA A 825 -35.26 -3.17 -1.66
C ALA A 825 -34.74 -3.78 -0.36
N SER A 826 -35.31 -4.91 0.05
CA SER A 826 -34.87 -5.63 1.23
C SER A 826 -35.02 -7.16 1.06
N ALA A 827 -34.14 -7.89 1.74
CA ALA A 827 -34.23 -9.34 1.88
C ALA A 827 -34.74 -9.69 3.27
N THR A 828 -35.51 -10.81 3.38
CA THR A 828 -36.00 -11.29 4.67
C THR A 828 -35.45 -12.69 4.93
N LEU A 829 -34.59 -12.83 5.92
CA LEU A 829 -34.06 -14.12 6.35
C LEU A 829 -34.42 -14.39 7.80
N ALA A 830 -35.00 -15.56 8.08
CA ALA A 830 -35.27 -15.96 9.45
C ALA A 830 -33.97 -16.18 10.21
N ASN A 831 -33.88 -15.65 11.42
CA ASN A 831 -32.67 -15.71 12.27
C ASN A 831 -31.44 -15.08 11.61
N ASP A 832 -31.62 -14.04 10.81
CA ASP A 832 -30.54 -13.24 10.31
C ASP A 832 -29.79 -12.57 11.48
N GLN A 833 -28.47 -12.74 11.51
CA GLN A 833 -27.63 -12.27 12.62
C GLN A 833 -27.14 -10.86 12.41
N GLN A 834 -27.35 -10.29 11.19
CA GLN A 834 -27.00 -8.92 10.83
C GLN A 834 -28.16 -8.20 10.10
N PRO A 835 -29.36 -8.11 10.68
CA PRO A 835 -30.54 -7.63 9.95
C PRO A 835 -30.45 -6.16 9.49
N ALA A 836 -29.48 -5.41 9.98
CA ALA A 836 -29.25 -4.02 9.58
C ALA A 836 -28.71 -3.86 8.15
N ASN A 837 -28.10 -4.90 7.56
CA ASN A 837 -27.54 -4.89 6.21
C ASN A 837 -28.49 -5.43 5.13
N ASN A 838 -29.71 -5.83 5.51
CA ASN A 838 -30.68 -6.50 4.64
C ASN A 838 -31.42 -5.56 3.69
N ALA A 839 -31.22 -4.26 3.74
CA ALA A 839 -31.95 -3.30 2.93
C ALA A 839 -31.06 -2.22 2.31
N MET A 840 -31.43 -1.80 1.12
CA MET A 840 -30.82 -0.70 0.39
C MET A 840 -31.87 0.24 -0.19
N THR A 841 -31.50 1.51 -0.32
CA THR A 841 -32.40 2.53 -0.88
C THR A 841 -31.70 3.29 -2.01
N ALA A 842 -32.42 3.51 -3.11
CA ALA A 842 -32.01 4.35 -4.22
C ALA A 842 -33.07 5.42 -4.50
N THR A 843 -32.63 6.60 -4.94
CA THR A 843 -33.51 7.70 -5.32
C THR A 843 -33.42 7.95 -6.80
N ILE A 844 -34.57 8.03 -7.49
CA ILE A 844 -34.69 8.42 -8.89
C ILE A 844 -35.37 9.79 -8.95
N ILE A 845 -34.84 10.66 -9.77
CA ILE A 845 -35.44 11.93 -10.14
C ILE A 845 -35.84 11.83 -11.61
N SER A 846 -37.14 11.90 -11.89
CA SER A 846 -37.61 11.97 -13.27
C SER A 846 -37.70 13.43 -13.69
N PRO A 847 -36.99 13.81 -14.75
CA PRO A 847 -36.88 15.21 -15.15
C PRO A 847 -38.14 15.74 -15.87
N ASN A 848 -38.24 17.04 -16.01
CA ASN A 848 -39.23 17.70 -16.88
C ASN A 848 -38.96 17.37 -18.36
N SER A 849 -40.02 17.26 -19.15
CA SER A 849 -39.94 16.81 -20.54
C SER A 849 -39.29 17.83 -21.50
N SER A 850 -39.21 19.11 -21.14
CA SER A 850 -38.62 20.16 -21.98
C SER A 850 -38.12 21.33 -21.16
N PRO A 851 -36.94 21.88 -21.47
CA PRO A 851 -36.49 23.10 -20.82
C PRO A 851 -37.33 24.30 -21.29
N ALA A 852 -37.86 25.07 -20.34
CA ALA A 852 -38.50 26.33 -20.64
C ALA A 852 -37.44 27.42 -20.91
N ILE A 853 -37.67 28.24 -21.93
CA ILE A 853 -36.75 29.29 -22.34
C ILE A 853 -37.35 30.65 -22.00
N SER A 854 -36.54 31.56 -21.51
CA SER A 854 -36.84 32.98 -21.38
C SER A 854 -35.75 33.84 -22.07
N GLY A 855 -36.06 35.05 -22.42
CA GLY A 855 -35.11 36.02 -22.99
C GLY A 855 -35.80 37.03 -23.88
N SER A 856 -35.04 38.03 -24.31
CA SER A 856 -35.55 39.04 -25.24
C SER A 856 -35.45 38.53 -26.67
N ALA A 857 -36.60 38.46 -27.35
CA ALA A 857 -36.67 38.20 -28.80
C ALA A 857 -36.34 39.41 -29.65
N THR A 858 -36.15 40.60 -29.05
CA THR A 858 -35.82 41.83 -29.72
C THR A 858 -34.60 42.47 -29.07
N GLY A 859 -33.55 42.71 -29.81
CA GLY A 859 -32.30 43.32 -29.36
C GLY A 859 -31.88 44.41 -30.38
N CYS A 860 -31.36 45.54 -29.88
CA CYS A 860 -30.61 46.50 -30.72
C CYS A 860 -29.15 46.01 -30.80
N ASN A 861 -28.60 45.94 -31.99
CA ASN A 861 -27.19 45.54 -32.25
C ASN A 861 -26.82 44.08 -31.94
N GLU A 862 -27.36 43.18 -32.74
CA GLU A 862 -26.77 41.87 -33.06
C GLU A 862 -26.64 40.78 -31.94
N ASN A 863 -27.04 41.04 -30.69
CA ASN A 863 -26.91 40.04 -29.64
C ASN A 863 -28.20 39.84 -28.81
N VAL A 864 -28.96 38.82 -29.15
CA VAL A 864 -30.08 38.34 -28.34
C VAL A 864 -29.58 37.28 -27.36
N GLN A 865 -29.89 37.44 -26.08
CA GLN A 865 -29.56 36.43 -25.03
C GLN A 865 -30.81 35.64 -24.70
N LEU A 866 -30.70 34.30 -24.83
CA LEU A 866 -31.72 33.35 -24.40
C LEU A 866 -31.19 32.54 -23.23
N LEU A 867 -32.04 32.26 -22.23
CA LEU A 867 -31.73 31.54 -21.02
C LEU A 867 -32.70 30.37 -20.84
N VAL A 868 -32.17 29.30 -20.35
CA VAL A 868 -33.00 28.18 -19.81
C VAL A 868 -33.56 28.63 -18.46
N ASN A 869 -34.88 28.54 -18.27
CA ASN A 869 -35.51 28.89 -17.00
C ASN A 869 -35.21 27.81 -15.97
N ASN A 870 -34.74 28.23 -14.79
CA ASN A 870 -34.42 27.31 -13.67
C ASN A 870 -33.50 26.15 -14.11
N PRO A 871 -32.32 26.43 -14.66
CA PRO A 871 -31.44 25.38 -15.15
C PRO A 871 -30.97 24.49 -13.98
N ASN A 872 -31.01 23.19 -14.19
CA ASN A 872 -30.46 22.22 -13.23
C ASN A 872 -28.93 22.12 -13.45
N SER A 873 -28.14 22.20 -12.38
CA SER A 873 -26.67 22.14 -12.44
C SER A 873 -26.14 20.80 -12.95
N ASN A 874 -26.95 19.75 -12.92
CA ASN A 874 -26.57 18.41 -13.37
C ASN A 874 -26.95 18.12 -14.84
N ASP A 875 -27.65 19.04 -15.48
CA ASP A 875 -28.07 18.92 -16.88
C ASP A 875 -27.13 19.68 -17.81
N GLN A 876 -26.90 19.14 -18.99
CA GLN A 876 -26.29 19.84 -20.10
C GLN A 876 -27.38 20.40 -21.01
N TYR A 877 -27.22 21.64 -21.47
CA TYR A 877 -28.11 22.28 -22.39
C TYR A 877 -27.35 22.52 -23.68
N LEU A 878 -27.85 21.91 -24.80
CA LEU A 878 -27.28 22.08 -26.14
C LEU A 878 -28.21 22.86 -26.99
N TRP A 879 -27.72 23.88 -27.66
CA TRP A 879 -28.51 24.78 -28.52
C TRP A 879 -28.27 24.44 -29.99
N TYR A 880 -29.29 24.50 -30.80
CA TYR A 880 -29.30 24.13 -32.20
C TYR A 880 -29.96 25.22 -33.06
N SER A 881 -29.50 25.38 -34.29
CA SER A 881 -30.10 26.30 -35.27
C SER A 881 -31.36 25.71 -35.97
N GLN A 882 -31.56 24.39 -35.83
CA GLN A 882 -32.69 23.66 -36.39
C GLN A 882 -33.05 22.43 -35.53
N ASN A 883 -34.30 22.02 -35.57
CA ASN A 883 -34.78 20.86 -34.81
C ASN A 883 -34.68 19.54 -35.55
N THR A 884 -34.22 19.52 -36.80
CA THR A 884 -34.13 18.34 -37.66
C THR A 884 -32.73 17.71 -37.73
N ASP A 885 -31.69 18.47 -37.40
CA ASP A 885 -30.32 17.99 -37.31
C ASP A 885 -29.72 18.34 -35.95
N LEU A 886 -29.78 17.39 -35.04
CA LEU A 886 -29.24 17.54 -33.69
C LEU A 886 -27.79 17.07 -33.57
N SER A 887 -27.09 16.80 -34.69
CA SER A 887 -25.69 16.39 -34.68
C SER A 887 -24.71 17.55 -34.48
N LYS A 888 -25.14 18.77 -34.66
CA LYS A 888 -24.30 19.97 -34.62
C LYS A 888 -24.89 21.05 -33.69
N PRO A 889 -24.65 20.97 -32.41
CA PRO A 889 -25.00 22.06 -31.49
C PRO A 889 -24.20 23.32 -31.84
N ILE A 890 -24.87 24.47 -31.82
CA ILE A 890 -24.25 25.79 -32.03
C ILE A 890 -23.69 26.41 -30.75
N ALA A 891 -24.17 25.96 -29.60
CA ALA A 891 -23.65 26.36 -28.30
C ALA A 891 -24.02 25.30 -27.23
N ASN A 892 -23.33 25.38 -26.11
CA ASN A 892 -23.64 24.58 -24.91
C ASN A 892 -23.76 25.52 -23.69
N GLY A 893 -24.49 25.04 -22.63
CA GLY A 893 -24.73 25.79 -21.41
C GLY A 893 -26.15 26.36 -21.30
N ALA A 894 -26.52 26.82 -20.10
CA ALA A 894 -27.86 27.33 -19.81
C ALA A 894 -28.19 28.68 -20.48
N VAL A 895 -27.23 29.30 -21.13
CA VAL A 895 -27.34 30.60 -21.77
C VAL A 895 -26.74 30.58 -23.17
N ILE A 896 -27.42 31.11 -24.16
CA ILE A 896 -26.87 31.37 -25.50
C ILE A 896 -26.95 32.85 -25.83
N ARG A 897 -25.95 33.35 -26.55
CA ARG A 897 -25.99 34.62 -27.23
C ARG A 897 -25.98 34.38 -28.75
N THR A 898 -26.97 34.84 -29.44
CA THR A 898 -27.13 34.63 -30.88
C THR A 898 -27.41 35.93 -31.60
N SER A 899 -27.18 35.99 -32.93
CA SER A 899 -27.47 37.17 -33.74
C SER A 899 -28.95 37.31 -33.98
N THR A 900 -29.42 38.56 -34.22
CA THR A 900 -30.80 38.88 -34.54
C THR A 900 -31.26 38.30 -35.88
N THR A 901 -30.36 37.77 -36.70
CA THR A 901 -30.67 37.13 -37.98
C THR A 901 -31.09 35.69 -37.88
N ALA A 902 -30.92 35.05 -36.71
CA ALA A 902 -31.38 33.69 -36.48
C ALA A 902 -32.91 33.65 -36.32
N THR A 903 -33.62 32.97 -37.21
CA THR A 903 -35.08 32.90 -37.19
C THR A 903 -35.63 31.91 -36.13
N ASN A 904 -34.86 30.90 -35.78
CA ASN A 904 -35.24 29.91 -34.76
C ASN A 904 -34.00 29.39 -34.07
N VAL A 905 -34.09 29.15 -32.77
CA VAL A 905 -33.06 28.49 -31.97
C VAL A 905 -33.74 27.46 -31.06
N TYR A 906 -33.23 26.29 -31.04
CA TYR A 906 -33.77 25.16 -30.26
C TYR A 906 -32.79 24.78 -29.14
N VAL A 907 -33.29 24.41 -27.98
CA VAL A 907 -32.47 23.89 -26.89
C VAL A 907 -32.92 22.50 -26.56
N GLY A 908 -31.95 21.61 -26.52
CA GLY A 908 -32.10 20.25 -26.00
C GLY A 908 -31.42 20.14 -24.62
N ARG A 909 -32.03 19.31 -23.76
CA ARG A 909 -31.43 18.96 -22.49
C ARG A 909 -30.80 17.55 -22.57
N GLY A 910 -29.60 17.45 -22.08
CA GLY A 910 -28.91 16.16 -21.95
C GLY A 910 -28.24 16.02 -20.61
N TRP A 911 -27.70 14.85 -20.36
CA TRP A 911 -26.83 14.58 -19.22
C TRP A 911 -25.64 13.77 -19.68
N THR A 912 -24.52 13.83 -18.93
CA THR A 912 -23.36 12.96 -19.14
C THR A 912 -23.51 11.69 -18.36
N GLY A 913 -23.28 10.56 -19.01
CA GLY A 913 -23.27 9.24 -18.38
C GLY A 913 -22.16 8.37 -18.96
N PHE A 914 -21.76 7.33 -18.23
CA PHE A 914 -20.81 6.35 -18.72
C PHE A 914 -21.53 5.18 -19.36
N ILE A 915 -21.03 4.74 -20.52
CA ILE A 915 -21.51 3.57 -21.25
C ILE A 915 -20.40 2.53 -21.26
N GLY A 916 -20.69 1.37 -20.70
CA GLY A 916 -19.73 0.28 -20.57
C GLY A 916 -19.13 0.16 -19.15
N PRO A 917 -18.20 -0.77 -18.94
CA PRO A 917 -17.54 -0.94 -17.65
C PRO A 917 -16.75 0.31 -17.27
N LYS A 918 -16.80 0.69 -15.99
CA LYS A 918 -16.08 1.87 -15.47
C LYS A 918 -14.56 1.71 -15.57
N ASP A 919 -14.09 0.48 -15.59
CA ASP A 919 -12.68 0.11 -15.68
C ASP A 919 -12.53 -1.29 -16.30
N ASN A 920 -11.30 -1.73 -16.52
CA ASN A 920 -11.00 -3.04 -17.08
C ASN A 920 -11.05 -4.18 -16.05
N THR A 921 -11.30 -3.92 -14.79
CA THR A 921 -11.32 -4.94 -13.73
C THR A 921 -12.55 -5.83 -13.78
N THR A 922 -13.63 -5.37 -14.41
CA THR A 922 -14.87 -6.12 -14.61
C THR A 922 -14.88 -6.96 -15.89
N LEU A 923 -13.87 -6.83 -16.73
CA LEU A 923 -13.70 -7.65 -17.92
C LEU A 923 -13.08 -8.97 -17.49
N SER A 924 -13.78 -10.09 -17.76
CA SER A 924 -13.28 -11.44 -17.43
C SER A 924 -11.93 -11.67 -18.11
N ASN A 925 -10.89 -11.86 -17.31
CA ASN A 925 -9.50 -11.99 -17.74
C ASN A 925 -9.20 -13.40 -18.23
N THR A 926 -9.91 -13.87 -19.26
CA THR A 926 -9.69 -15.20 -19.87
C THR A 926 -8.90 -15.18 -21.16
N GLY A 927 -8.29 -14.05 -21.51
CA GLY A 927 -7.45 -13.98 -22.72
C GLY A 927 -6.49 -12.83 -22.60
N GLY A 928 -5.19 -13.12 -22.86
CA GLY A 928 -4.22 -12.06 -23.13
C GLY A 928 -4.73 -11.13 -24.22
N TYR A 929 -4.16 -9.95 -24.31
CA TYR A 929 -4.45 -8.95 -25.33
C TYR A 929 -4.61 -9.63 -26.68
N ASN A 930 -5.82 -9.63 -27.23
CA ASN A 930 -6.05 -10.15 -28.57
C ASN A 930 -5.27 -9.28 -29.55
N ASN A 931 -4.36 -9.88 -30.27
CA ASN A 931 -3.77 -9.26 -31.45
C ASN A 931 -4.91 -8.98 -32.43
N TRP A 932 -5.30 -7.73 -32.55
CA TRP A 932 -6.32 -7.29 -33.48
C TRP A 932 -5.76 -7.44 -34.90
N GLY A 933 -5.91 -8.64 -35.48
CA GLY A 933 -5.79 -8.82 -36.91
C GLY A 933 -6.93 -8.08 -37.60
N SER A 934 -6.71 -7.64 -38.82
CA SER A 934 -7.56 -6.78 -39.65
C SER A 934 -9.00 -7.31 -39.94
N SER A 935 -9.53 -8.27 -39.18
CA SER A 935 -10.76 -8.99 -39.49
C SER A 935 -11.80 -9.08 -38.38
N PHE A 936 -11.52 -8.59 -37.18
CA PHE A 936 -12.48 -8.68 -36.07
C PHE A 936 -12.64 -7.32 -35.38
N GLY A 937 -13.83 -6.70 -35.53
CA GLY A 937 -14.23 -5.55 -34.74
C GLY A 937 -14.94 -6.01 -33.47
N GLU A 938 -14.39 -5.70 -32.30
CA GLU A 938 -15.16 -5.76 -31.06
C GLU A 938 -15.98 -4.48 -30.90
N PHE A 939 -17.22 -4.60 -30.45
CA PHE A 939 -18.11 -3.46 -30.31
C PHE A 939 -18.92 -3.55 -29.01
N ILE A 940 -19.20 -2.37 -28.47
CA ILE A 940 -20.13 -2.21 -27.36
C ILE A 940 -21.48 -1.82 -27.96
N ARG A 941 -22.52 -2.62 -27.68
CA ARG A 941 -23.90 -2.27 -28.04
C ARG A 941 -24.55 -1.48 -26.89
N PHE A 942 -25.20 -0.41 -27.25
CA PHE A 942 -26.05 0.32 -26.33
C PHE A 942 -27.27 0.86 -27.10
N ASN A 943 -28.38 0.95 -26.39
CA ASN A 943 -29.59 1.56 -26.93
C ASN A 943 -29.76 2.93 -26.31
N THR A 944 -30.15 3.91 -27.15
CA THR A 944 -30.46 5.25 -26.70
C THR A 944 -31.91 5.56 -27.02
N THR A 945 -32.59 6.24 -26.12
CA THR A 945 -33.95 6.76 -26.32
C THR A 945 -33.98 8.17 -26.88
N GLY A 946 -32.82 8.78 -27.08
CA GLY A 946 -32.65 10.12 -27.64
C GLY A 946 -31.26 10.31 -28.27
N PRO A 947 -30.98 11.44 -28.88
CA PRO A 947 -29.66 11.74 -29.44
C PRO A 947 -28.57 11.71 -28.38
N ILE A 948 -27.41 11.15 -28.73
CA ILE A 948 -26.23 11.12 -27.87
C ILE A 948 -25.04 11.75 -28.58
N GLN A 949 -24.16 12.34 -27.80
CA GLN A 949 -22.83 12.77 -28.24
C GLN A 949 -21.78 11.97 -27.43
N LEU A 950 -20.85 11.33 -28.14
CA LEU A 950 -19.73 10.67 -27.50
C LEU A 950 -18.66 11.72 -27.20
N GLU A 951 -18.46 12.08 -25.92
CA GLU A 951 -17.50 13.12 -25.55
C GLU A 951 -16.10 12.54 -25.34
N THR A 952 -16.00 11.43 -24.63
CA THR A 952 -14.73 10.74 -24.37
C THR A 952 -14.91 9.25 -24.40
N THR A 953 -13.86 8.52 -24.76
CA THR A 953 -13.79 7.09 -24.57
C THR A 953 -12.47 6.70 -23.96
N LYS A 954 -12.49 5.77 -23.01
CA LYS A 954 -11.29 5.22 -22.38
C LYS A 954 -10.95 3.89 -23.05
N LEU A 955 -9.78 3.84 -23.68
CA LEU A 955 -9.29 2.65 -24.33
C LEU A 955 -8.08 2.09 -23.59
N TYR A 956 -8.06 0.79 -23.43
CA TYR A 956 -6.94 0.06 -22.83
C TYR A 956 -6.21 -0.66 -23.96
N THR A 957 -5.06 -0.11 -24.40
CA THR A 957 -4.29 -0.65 -25.51
C THR A 957 -2.97 -1.24 -25.02
N GLY A 958 -2.60 -2.40 -25.52
CA GLY A 958 -1.33 -3.04 -25.20
C GLY A 958 -0.16 -2.54 -26.04
N TYR A 959 -0.44 -1.85 -27.16
CA TYR A 959 0.58 -1.38 -28.10
C TYR A 959 0.22 -0.01 -28.67
N ALA A 960 1.24 0.75 -29.07
CA ALA A 960 1.05 1.97 -29.83
C ALA A 960 0.54 1.64 -31.24
N GLY A 961 -0.51 2.33 -31.67
CA GLY A 961 -1.11 2.12 -32.99
C GLY A 961 -2.23 3.12 -33.26
N LYS A 962 -2.72 3.12 -34.51
CA LYS A 962 -3.89 3.91 -34.88
C LYS A 962 -5.15 3.11 -34.52
N ILE A 963 -6.04 3.73 -33.75
CA ILE A 963 -7.35 3.18 -33.43
C ILE A 963 -8.39 4.04 -34.13
N GLU A 964 -9.27 3.41 -34.88
CA GLU A 964 -10.43 4.04 -35.47
C GLU A 964 -11.68 3.63 -34.68
N LEU A 965 -12.41 4.62 -34.21
CA LEU A 965 -13.69 4.43 -33.55
C LEU A 965 -14.79 4.80 -34.51
N GLU A 966 -15.73 3.89 -34.72
CA GLU A 966 -16.85 4.10 -35.60
C GLU A 966 -18.16 3.91 -34.81
N LEU A 967 -19.02 4.91 -34.86
CA LEU A 967 -20.38 4.81 -34.34
C LEU A 967 -21.30 4.37 -35.49
N ARG A 968 -21.85 3.16 -35.36
CA ARG A 968 -22.78 2.62 -36.39
C ARG A 968 -24.19 2.49 -35.83
N ALA A 969 -25.15 2.94 -36.60
CA ALA A 969 -26.53 2.52 -36.39
C ALA A 969 -26.69 1.04 -36.75
N LEU A 970 -27.27 0.25 -35.84
CA LEU A 970 -27.66 -1.13 -36.18
C LEU A 970 -28.84 -1.10 -37.15
N SER A 971 -28.70 -1.65 -38.33
CA SER A 971 -29.85 -1.99 -39.16
C SER A 971 -30.69 -3.04 -38.40
N THR A 972 -31.95 -2.74 -38.22
CA THR A 972 -32.94 -3.65 -37.62
C THR A 972 -33.01 -4.97 -38.32
#